data_64e4c9e90bef3fd8fb8b3432bb0c9703
#
_entry.id   64e4c9e90bef3fd8fb8b3432bb0c9703
#
_cell.length_a   1.000
_cell.length_b   1.000
_cell.length_c   1.000
_cell.angle_alpha   90.00
_cell.angle_beta   90.00
_cell.angle_gamma   90.00
#
_symmetry.space_group_name_H-M   'P 1'
#
loop_
_entity.id
_entity.type
_entity.pdbx_description
1 polymer ?
#
loop_
_entity_poly.entity_id
_entity_poly.type
_entity_poly.pdbx_seq_one_letter_code
_entity_poly.pdbx_strand_id
1 'polypeptide(L)'
;MSRTLRAALVPFALAALAAPTLGSAQSAGGSAQSTATAQPVTQPVDHADSYYHYGLAKLYEEQAVASGRQDVATQAIEQYKMALDADPNSRILQDGVANLYFRLGRIREAVSAAEDQITKHPDDVDAHMLLGHVYLRTLGDGQGPKATEMLQAAIKEYETIVQLKPNDLDNRLLLGQLYGLNHDSAKAEEQFRAAQKIDPSNEDVVLDIAREYSEQGDLNRAAKVIADVPESDRSGRMDFALAALYDELKRPKDAAAAYQAAVEQDPSNTDAQRGLAAALAASGQMEAAAKVNAQILQTDPQDPQALIRAGEIQRQKGEYEQALTTFKKAEAQLSNDKDPELIYNEALTYAGLGRFDESVEAVKQLLALTATKDGKYTEDAQRNRAALLQLLGTVARQSGNTDEAIDAYQQMRNLGGDYAARGSDAQVDTYREAHQWAKALQVAAEAAKAMPSNHDVQLTYAVQLADAGKLDEGLKLAQAQLAGTPDDREVYFDVAEIDVRAKRWKDASHAFDQAGALAVSPDDKVNLYYYRGDAALREKLYDEAELDFRKGLALDPDNASIENDLGYMYADRGIRLDEAVTMLKKAVNTDPQNYAFLDSLAWAYYKQGQYAMAEDYERRASQRMKGDPTLLDHLGEIEARNGKLQQAVADWNKSLQEYSTSLAADADPADVARVQHKLENARVRLAHAGSAPANNAPAKQ
;
A
#
# COMPACT_ATOMS: atom_id res chain seq x y z
N MET A 1 -16.36 -6.40 21.07
CA MET A 1 -15.67 -6.54 19.77
C MET A 1 -15.35 -5.16 19.27
N SER A 2 -14.08 -4.84 19.11
CA SER A 2 -13.63 -3.47 18.81
C SER A 2 -13.83 -3.06 17.36
N ARG A 3 -14.08 -1.79 17.13
CA ARG A 3 -14.36 -1.14 15.84
C ARG A 3 -13.16 -0.99 14.89
N THR A 4 -12.16 -1.84 14.92
CA THR A 4 -10.97 -1.66 14.10
C THR A 4 -10.77 -2.80 13.11
N LEU A 5 -11.19 -2.60 11.86
CA LEU A 5 -10.53 -3.21 10.69
C LEU A 5 -11.05 -2.60 9.38
N ARG A 6 -10.54 -1.43 9.01
CA ARG A 6 -10.36 -1.02 7.61
C ARG A 6 -9.12 -0.13 7.52
N ALA A 7 -7.97 -0.74 7.36
CA ALA A 7 -6.77 -0.04 6.92
C ALA A 7 -6.27 -0.70 5.65
N ALA A 8 -6.42 0.00 4.53
CA ALA A 8 -5.88 -0.39 3.24
C ALA A 8 -4.34 -0.33 3.28
N LEU A 9 -3.71 -1.40 2.84
CA LEU A 9 -2.27 -1.54 2.64
C LEU A 9 -1.86 -0.80 1.36
N VAL A 10 -0.81 0.00 1.44
CA VAL A 10 -0.17 0.68 0.32
C VAL A 10 1.17 0.02 0.06
N PRO A 11 1.45 -0.55 -1.10
CA PRO A 11 2.79 -0.99 -1.45
C PRO A 11 3.67 0.17 -1.92
N PHE A 12 4.92 0.20 -1.48
CA PHE A 12 5.97 1.09 -1.96
C PHE A 12 6.45 0.65 -3.34
N ALA A 13 6.47 1.58 -4.31
CA ALA A 13 7.24 1.42 -5.55
C ALA A 13 8.39 2.43 -5.54
N LEU A 14 9.63 1.95 -5.47
CA LEU A 14 10.81 2.73 -5.79
C LEU A 14 11.03 2.64 -7.31
N ALA A 15 10.96 3.77 -8.01
CA ALA A 15 11.31 3.86 -9.41
C ALA A 15 12.82 4.09 -9.56
N ALA A 16 13.51 3.18 -10.25
CA ALA A 16 14.90 3.36 -10.69
C ALA A 16 14.90 4.02 -12.07
N LEU A 17 15.56 5.15 -12.18
CA LEU A 17 15.77 5.90 -13.41
C LEU A 17 16.87 5.25 -14.26
N ALA A 18 16.53 4.77 -15.46
CA ALA A 18 17.48 4.39 -16.50
C ALA A 18 17.49 5.45 -17.61
N ALA A 19 18.67 5.94 -17.95
CA ALA A 19 18.91 6.93 -19.00
C ALA A 19 18.85 6.30 -20.41
N PRO A 20 18.29 6.99 -21.41
CA PRO A 20 18.27 6.46 -22.79
C PRO A 20 19.57 6.74 -23.56
N THR A 21 20.00 5.76 -24.31
CA THR A 21 21.10 5.86 -25.30
C THR A 21 20.55 6.43 -26.62
N LEU A 22 21.23 7.45 -27.13
CA LEU A 22 20.93 8.11 -28.39
C LEU A 22 21.33 7.25 -29.60
N GLY A 23 20.37 6.97 -30.46
CA GLY A 23 20.57 6.38 -31.78
C GLY A 23 20.58 7.45 -32.87
N SER A 24 21.57 7.40 -33.74
CA SER A 24 21.79 8.32 -34.84
C SER A 24 20.89 8.02 -36.05
N ALA A 25 20.16 9.02 -36.56
CA ALA A 25 19.47 8.96 -37.84
C ALA A 25 20.17 9.83 -38.90
N GLN A 26 20.40 9.25 -40.03
CA GLN A 26 20.96 9.91 -41.24
C GLN A 26 19.84 10.62 -42.03
N SER A 27 20.11 11.87 -42.42
CA SER A 27 19.23 12.66 -43.28
C SER A 27 19.62 12.57 -44.75
N ALA A 28 18.63 12.36 -45.61
CA ALA A 28 18.75 12.48 -47.07
C ALA A 28 18.34 13.85 -47.54
N GLY A 29 19.16 14.46 -48.41
CA GLY A 29 18.96 15.82 -48.88
C GLY A 29 18.01 15.92 -50.07
N GLY A 30 17.33 17.04 -50.17
CA GLY A 30 16.57 17.49 -51.34
C GLY A 30 16.79 18.98 -51.63
N SER A 31 17.25 19.26 -52.80
CA SER A 31 17.62 20.60 -53.26
C SER A 31 16.42 21.41 -53.75
N ALA A 32 16.36 22.70 -53.44
CA ALA A 32 15.52 23.66 -54.12
C ALA A 32 16.29 24.97 -54.38
N GLN A 33 16.24 25.45 -55.60
CA GLN A 33 16.89 26.66 -56.13
C GLN A 33 16.14 27.93 -55.65
N SER A 34 16.91 28.96 -55.31
CA SER A 34 16.40 30.31 -55.06
C SER A 34 17.09 31.33 -55.95
N THR A 35 16.31 32.28 -56.40
CA THR A 35 16.65 33.41 -57.28
C THR A 35 17.34 34.55 -56.55
N ALA A 36 18.31 35.16 -57.21
CA ALA A 36 19.22 36.20 -56.73
C ALA A 36 18.63 37.61 -56.75
N THR A 37 19.02 38.42 -55.77
CA THR A 37 19.05 39.90 -55.84
C THR A 37 20.37 40.45 -55.32
N ALA A 38 20.83 41.55 -55.89
CA ALA A 38 22.19 42.06 -56.04
C ALA A 38 22.88 42.57 -54.75
N GLN A 39 24.23 42.48 -54.78
CA GLN A 39 25.24 42.66 -53.74
C GLN A 39 25.85 44.01 -53.58
N PRO A 40 26.56 44.24 -52.48
CA PRO A 40 27.77 45.08 -52.44
C PRO A 40 29.02 44.23 -52.68
N VAL A 41 30.06 44.85 -53.23
CA VAL A 41 31.31 44.21 -53.70
C VAL A 41 32.11 43.62 -52.51
N THR A 42 32.17 42.32 -52.45
CA THR A 42 33.09 41.54 -51.62
C THR A 42 34.17 40.90 -52.47
N GLN A 43 35.38 40.69 -51.92
CA GLN A 43 36.44 39.96 -52.60
C GLN A 43 35.92 38.63 -53.17
N PRO A 44 36.44 38.18 -54.30
CA PRO A 44 35.98 36.92 -54.86
C PRO A 44 36.24 35.79 -53.90
N VAL A 45 35.19 35.10 -53.46
CA VAL A 45 35.26 33.94 -52.56
C VAL A 45 35.94 32.81 -53.37
N ASP A 46 37.07 32.29 -52.87
CA ASP A 46 37.69 31.13 -53.47
C ASP A 46 37.07 29.87 -52.89
N HIS A 47 35.97 29.44 -53.49
CA HIS A 47 35.26 28.25 -53.04
C HIS A 47 36.11 26.97 -53.17
N ALA A 48 37.06 26.88 -54.09
CA ALA A 48 37.91 25.69 -54.26
C ALA A 48 38.86 25.55 -53.11
N ASP A 49 39.50 26.63 -52.70
CA ASP A 49 40.43 26.67 -51.54
C ASP A 49 39.68 26.43 -50.23
N SER A 50 38.53 27.08 -50.10
CA SER A 50 37.61 26.86 -48.96
C SER A 50 37.19 25.38 -48.79
N TYR A 51 36.73 24.76 -49.87
CA TYR A 51 36.36 23.33 -49.82
C TYR A 51 37.54 22.40 -49.55
N TYR A 52 38.75 22.69 -50.07
CA TYR A 52 39.93 21.92 -49.80
C TYR A 52 40.28 21.92 -48.29
N HIS A 53 40.34 23.10 -47.72
CA HIS A 53 40.63 23.29 -46.33
C HIS A 53 39.53 22.75 -45.40
N TYR A 54 38.25 22.86 -45.80
CA TYR A 54 37.14 22.21 -45.10
C TYR A 54 37.25 20.70 -45.04
N GLY A 55 37.60 20.06 -46.17
CA GLY A 55 37.84 18.62 -46.24
C GLY A 55 38.97 18.15 -45.32
N LEU A 56 40.06 18.90 -45.28
CA LEU A 56 41.18 18.65 -44.37
C LEU A 56 40.77 18.88 -42.90
N ALA A 57 39.99 19.92 -42.63
CA ALA A 57 39.51 20.21 -41.29
C ALA A 57 38.65 19.07 -40.75
N LYS A 58 37.75 18.53 -41.57
CA LYS A 58 36.92 17.34 -41.20
C LYS A 58 37.74 16.11 -40.94
N LEU A 59 38.74 15.84 -41.74
CA LEU A 59 39.65 14.69 -41.57
C LEU A 59 40.41 14.78 -40.24
N TYR A 60 40.96 15.96 -39.94
CA TYR A 60 41.68 16.16 -38.66
C TYR A 60 40.71 16.21 -37.46
N GLU A 61 39.50 16.72 -37.63
CA GLU A 61 38.46 16.68 -36.60
C GLU A 61 38.16 15.24 -36.18
N GLU A 62 37.88 14.35 -37.15
CA GLU A 62 37.62 12.93 -36.86
C GLU A 62 38.79 12.25 -36.17
N GLN A 63 40.03 12.52 -36.64
CA GLN A 63 41.25 11.98 -36.00
C GLN A 63 41.47 12.53 -34.59
N ALA A 64 41.21 13.81 -34.36
CA ALA A 64 41.35 14.44 -33.05
C ALA A 64 40.37 13.87 -32.03
N VAL A 65 39.11 13.71 -32.46
CA VAL A 65 38.04 13.14 -31.61
C VAL A 65 38.31 11.66 -31.29
N ALA A 66 38.73 10.88 -32.28
CA ALA A 66 39.03 9.46 -32.11
C ALA A 66 40.28 9.19 -31.27
N SER A 67 41.29 10.04 -31.35
CA SER A 67 42.59 9.83 -30.68
C SER A 67 42.81 10.63 -29.41
N GLY A 68 41.98 11.66 -29.14
CA GLY A 68 42.16 12.62 -28.04
C GLY A 68 43.39 13.51 -28.17
N ARG A 69 44.05 13.53 -29.35
CA ARG A 69 45.31 14.24 -29.58
C ARG A 69 45.13 15.74 -29.80
N GLN A 70 45.66 16.55 -28.92
CA GLN A 70 45.58 18.03 -28.94
C GLN A 70 46.28 18.68 -30.15
N ASP A 71 47.35 18.06 -30.63
CA ASP A 71 48.10 18.55 -31.81
C ASP A 71 47.28 18.38 -33.11
N VAL A 72 46.55 17.28 -33.26
CA VAL A 72 45.63 17.04 -34.37
C VAL A 72 44.40 17.95 -34.28
N ALA A 73 43.88 18.20 -33.06
CA ALA A 73 42.83 19.13 -32.81
C ALA A 73 43.22 20.58 -33.23
N THR A 74 44.45 21.00 -32.96
CA THR A 74 44.96 22.28 -33.41
C THR A 74 45.05 22.37 -34.92
N GLN A 75 45.49 21.29 -35.60
CA GLN A 75 45.50 21.24 -37.07
C GLN A 75 44.08 21.36 -37.66
N ALA A 76 43.07 20.69 -37.07
CA ALA A 76 41.70 20.84 -37.50
C ALA A 76 41.20 22.31 -37.42
N ILE A 77 41.48 22.98 -36.29
CA ILE A 77 41.12 24.36 -36.08
C ILE A 77 41.78 25.29 -37.11
N GLU A 78 43.09 25.10 -37.40
CA GLU A 78 43.84 25.86 -38.39
C GLU A 78 43.24 25.66 -39.79
N GLN A 79 42.88 24.47 -40.16
CA GLN A 79 42.26 24.18 -41.47
C GLN A 79 40.87 24.82 -41.59
N TYR A 80 40.04 24.80 -40.53
CA TYR A 80 38.80 25.53 -40.49
C TYR A 80 38.98 27.04 -40.65
N LYS A 81 40.04 27.62 -40.03
CA LYS A 81 40.33 29.05 -40.18
C LYS A 81 40.78 29.41 -41.60
N MET A 82 41.61 28.56 -42.22
CA MET A 82 42.01 28.78 -43.64
C MET A 82 40.80 28.67 -44.58
N ALA A 83 39.86 27.76 -44.33
CA ALA A 83 38.64 27.66 -45.06
C ALA A 83 37.77 28.94 -44.90
N LEU A 84 37.68 29.48 -43.68
CA LEU A 84 36.97 30.70 -43.38
C LEU A 84 37.65 31.95 -43.96
N ASP A 85 38.96 31.98 -44.02
CA ASP A 85 39.71 33.08 -44.70
C ASP A 85 39.38 33.11 -46.21
N ALA A 86 39.17 31.92 -46.85
CA ALA A 86 38.77 31.81 -48.25
C ALA A 86 37.27 32.09 -48.47
N ASP A 87 36.41 31.73 -47.50
CA ASP A 87 34.96 32.02 -47.51
C ASP A 87 34.47 32.50 -46.14
N PRO A 88 34.66 33.77 -45.79
CA PRO A 88 34.35 34.31 -44.46
C PRO A 88 32.88 34.30 -44.04
N ASN A 89 31.96 34.18 -44.99
CA ASN A 89 30.53 34.23 -44.75
C ASN A 89 29.86 32.84 -44.79
N SER A 90 30.65 31.79 -44.90
CA SER A 90 30.14 30.42 -44.89
C SER A 90 29.65 30.03 -43.52
N ARG A 91 28.34 29.94 -43.34
CA ARG A 91 27.71 29.43 -42.09
C ARG A 91 28.22 28.02 -41.73
N ILE A 92 28.30 27.11 -42.70
CA ILE A 92 28.77 25.74 -42.53
C ILE A 92 30.16 25.68 -41.87
N LEU A 93 31.07 26.61 -42.27
CA LEU A 93 32.40 26.66 -41.71
C LEU A 93 32.43 27.27 -40.29
N GLN A 94 31.63 28.29 -40.07
CA GLN A 94 31.51 28.94 -38.75
C GLN A 94 30.92 27.97 -37.73
N ASP A 95 29.84 27.26 -38.06
CA ASP A 95 29.23 26.21 -37.24
C ASP A 95 30.20 25.07 -37.03
N GLY A 96 30.93 24.67 -38.07
CA GLY A 96 31.95 23.62 -37.97
C GLY A 96 33.03 23.92 -36.94
N VAL A 97 33.55 25.15 -36.92
CA VAL A 97 34.53 25.62 -35.93
C VAL A 97 33.96 25.64 -34.54
N ALA A 98 32.79 26.18 -34.36
CA ALA A 98 32.13 26.30 -33.07
C ALA A 98 31.82 24.88 -32.47
N ASN A 99 31.30 23.99 -33.31
CA ASN A 99 31.08 22.57 -32.93
C ASN A 99 32.39 21.81 -32.60
N LEU A 100 33.47 22.11 -33.36
CA LEU A 100 34.77 21.51 -33.05
C LEU A 100 35.28 21.94 -31.68
N TYR A 101 35.20 23.24 -31.35
CA TYR A 101 35.56 23.74 -30.03
C TYR A 101 34.72 23.02 -28.92
N PHE A 102 33.42 22.88 -29.12
CA PHE A 102 32.55 22.20 -28.19
C PHE A 102 32.94 20.72 -27.97
N ARG A 103 33.18 19.97 -29.08
CA ARG A 103 33.59 18.55 -29.04
C ARG A 103 34.93 18.35 -28.36
N LEU A 104 35.85 19.32 -28.47
CA LEU A 104 37.16 19.31 -27.81
C LEU A 104 37.10 19.77 -26.35
N GLY A 105 35.95 20.11 -25.82
CA GLY A 105 35.75 20.64 -24.46
C GLY A 105 36.28 22.09 -24.29
N ARG A 106 36.57 22.80 -25.39
CA ARG A 106 37.01 24.21 -25.39
C ARG A 106 35.78 25.12 -25.33
N ILE A 107 35.08 25.05 -24.19
CA ILE A 107 33.73 25.60 -24.02
C ILE A 107 33.72 27.15 -24.23
N ARG A 108 34.72 27.85 -23.72
CA ARG A 108 34.76 29.35 -23.87
C ARG A 108 34.86 29.76 -25.31
N GLU A 109 35.69 29.09 -26.11
CA GLU A 109 35.86 29.34 -27.51
C GLU A 109 34.63 28.94 -28.33
N ALA A 110 33.94 27.87 -27.96
CA ALA A 110 32.68 27.46 -28.57
C ALA A 110 31.59 28.52 -28.33
N VAL A 111 31.44 29.01 -27.10
CA VAL A 111 30.50 30.07 -26.75
C VAL A 111 30.81 31.35 -27.52
N SER A 112 32.07 31.82 -27.51
CA SER A 112 32.48 33.05 -28.23
C SER A 112 32.20 32.94 -29.73
N ALA A 113 32.48 31.77 -30.35
CA ALA A 113 32.25 31.59 -31.78
C ALA A 113 30.74 31.60 -32.11
N ALA A 114 29.91 30.97 -31.28
CA ALA A 114 28.46 30.96 -31.46
C ALA A 114 27.85 32.37 -31.22
N GLU A 115 28.28 33.08 -30.18
CA GLU A 115 27.85 34.46 -29.91
C GLU A 115 28.21 35.42 -31.03
N ASP A 116 29.44 35.33 -31.60
CA ASP A 116 29.86 36.10 -32.77
C ASP A 116 29.00 35.76 -34.00
N GLN A 117 28.61 34.52 -34.16
CA GLN A 117 27.72 34.04 -35.23
C GLN A 117 26.32 34.67 -35.07
N ILE A 118 25.72 34.53 -33.90
CA ILE A 118 24.39 35.08 -33.58
C ILE A 118 24.37 36.65 -33.73
N THR A 119 25.47 37.28 -33.37
CA THR A 119 25.59 38.76 -33.55
C THR A 119 25.51 39.15 -35.02
N LYS A 120 26.08 38.35 -35.92
CA LYS A 120 26.04 38.58 -37.37
C LYS A 120 24.74 38.09 -38.01
N HIS A 121 24.23 36.99 -37.52
CA HIS A 121 23.06 36.28 -38.01
C HIS A 121 22.14 35.86 -36.85
N PRO A 122 21.28 36.77 -36.35
CA PRO A 122 20.40 36.48 -35.21
C PRO A 122 19.33 35.40 -35.48
N ASP A 123 19.19 34.98 -36.72
CA ASP A 123 18.30 33.94 -37.20
C ASP A 123 19.02 32.59 -37.42
N ASP A 124 20.27 32.47 -36.95
CA ASP A 124 21.06 31.23 -37.10
C ASP A 124 20.70 30.21 -36.04
N VAL A 125 19.82 29.30 -36.43
CA VAL A 125 19.32 28.23 -35.53
C VAL A 125 20.44 27.32 -35.04
N ASP A 126 21.44 27.04 -35.89
CA ASP A 126 22.52 26.09 -35.51
C ASP A 126 23.46 26.72 -34.45
N ALA A 127 23.70 28.02 -34.53
CA ALA A 127 24.43 28.77 -33.50
C ALA A 127 23.67 28.82 -32.16
N HIS A 128 22.34 29.08 -32.20
CA HIS A 128 21.48 29.02 -31.01
C HIS A 128 21.43 27.61 -30.41
N MET A 129 21.33 26.57 -31.24
CA MET A 129 21.38 25.16 -30.78
C MET A 129 22.72 24.85 -30.11
N LEU A 130 23.85 25.31 -30.66
CA LEU A 130 25.16 25.10 -30.05
C LEU A 130 25.24 25.73 -28.67
N LEU A 131 24.81 26.99 -28.50
CA LEU A 131 24.76 27.63 -27.19
C LEU A 131 23.84 26.88 -26.21
N GLY A 132 22.66 26.53 -26.66
CA GLY A 132 21.72 25.73 -25.87
C GLY A 132 22.37 24.44 -25.37
N HIS A 133 23.02 23.67 -26.25
CA HIS A 133 23.75 22.42 -25.87
C HIS A 133 24.91 22.68 -24.92
N VAL A 134 25.67 23.77 -25.10
CA VAL A 134 26.76 24.17 -24.17
C VAL A 134 26.20 24.43 -22.78
N TYR A 135 25.11 25.19 -22.69
CA TYR A 135 24.48 25.48 -21.40
C TYR A 135 23.91 24.23 -20.72
N LEU A 136 23.25 23.33 -21.46
CA LEU A 136 22.75 22.06 -20.95
C LEU A 136 23.88 21.13 -20.43
N ARG A 137 24.99 21.03 -21.18
CA ARG A 137 26.15 20.25 -20.76
C ARG A 137 26.73 20.79 -19.46
N THR A 138 26.81 22.12 -19.33
CA THR A 138 27.36 22.77 -18.13
C THR A 138 26.40 22.64 -16.94
N LEU A 139 25.09 22.51 -17.19
CA LEU A 139 24.08 22.26 -16.18
C LEU A 139 24.28 20.89 -15.50
N GLY A 140 24.62 19.85 -16.27
CA GLY A 140 24.87 18.49 -15.75
C GLY A 140 26.05 18.39 -14.77
N ASP A 141 27.02 19.31 -14.85
CA ASP A 141 28.22 19.32 -14.01
C ASP A 141 28.12 20.23 -12.76
N GLY A 142 27.00 20.97 -12.58
CA GLY A 142 26.89 22.04 -11.59
C GLY A 142 25.72 21.93 -10.63
N GLN A 143 25.94 22.33 -9.37
CA GLN A 143 24.88 22.55 -8.37
C GLN A 143 24.91 24.03 -7.90
N GLY A 144 23.74 24.56 -7.51
CA GLY A 144 23.62 25.89 -6.94
C GLY A 144 23.37 27.03 -7.97
N PRO A 145 23.65 28.29 -7.62
CA PRO A 145 23.26 29.46 -8.43
C PRO A 145 23.72 29.46 -9.89
N LYS A 146 24.88 28.84 -10.17
CA LYS A 146 25.37 28.71 -11.55
C LYS A 146 24.52 27.80 -12.43
N ALA A 147 23.97 26.72 -11.82
CA ALA A 147 23.08 25.83 -12.54
C ALA A 147 21.80 26.56 -12.98
N THR A 148 21.24 27.40 -12.11
CA THR A 148 20.07 28.23 -12.43
C THR A 148 20.36 29.22 -13.56
N GLU A 149 21.54 29.88 -13.55
CA GLU A 149 21.95 30.79 -14.62
C GLU A 149 22.09 30.05 -15.96
N MET A 150 22.70 28.87 -15.95
CA MET A 150 22.85 28.05 -17.18
C MET A 150 21.50 27.55 -17.70
N LEU A 151 20.59 27.13 -16.81
CA LEU A 151 19.23 26.72 -17.18
C LEU A 151 18.46 27.89 -17.85
N GLN A 152 18.52 29.07 -17.27
CA GLN A 152 17.87 30.26 -17.85
C GLN A 152 18.49 30.66 -19.20
N ALA A 153 19.80 30.55 -19.34
CA ALA A 153 20.48 30.78 -20.60
C ALA A 153 20.05 29.75 -21.67
N ALA A 154 19.99 28.48 -21.32
CA ALA A 154 19.49 27.45 -22.22
C ALA A 154 18.03 27.72 -22.64
N ILE A 155 17.15 28.03 -21.70
CA ILE A 155 15.75 28.37 -21.99
C ILE A 155 15.67 29.50 -23.04
N LYS A 156 16.45 30.54 -22.87
CA LYS A 156 16.46 31.69 -23.81
C LYS A 156 16.85 31.27 -25.23
N GLU A 157 17.86 30.43 -25.36
CA GLU A 157 18.28 29.98 -26.69
C GLU A 157 17.19 29.09 -27.33
N TYR A 158 16.58 28.18 -26.56
CA TYR A 158 15.51 27.30 -27.08
C TYR A 158 14.19 28.07 -27.32
N GLU A 159 13.88 29.15 -26.58
CA GLU A 159 12.81 30.10 -26.93
C GLU A 159 13.02 30.67 -28.32
N THR A 160 14.25 31.12 -28.64
CA THR A 160 14.61 31.66 -29.95
C THR A 160 14.50 30.59 -31.04
N ILE A 161 15.01 29.40 -30.82
CA ILE A 161 14.92 28.28 -31.76
C ILE A 161 13.45 27.93 -32.10
N VAL A 162 12.59 27.86 -31.09
CA VAL A 162 11.16 27.55 -31.26
C VAL A 162 10.43 28.71 -32.00
N GLN A 163 10.85 29.94 -31.79
CA GLN A 163 10.32 31.10 -32.57
C GLN A 163 10.73 31.03 -34.04
N LEU A 164 11.98 30.65 -34.32
CA LEU A 164 12.50 30.51 -35.69
C LEU A 164 11.97 29.29 -36.41
N LYS A 165 11.76 28.20 -35.66
CA LYS A 165 11.24 26.90 -36.16
C LYS A 165 10.00 26.47 -35.37
N PRO A 166 8.84 27.10 -35.57
CA PRO A 166 7.66 26.86 -34.73
C PRO A 166 7.06 25.43 -34.82
N ASN A 167 7.39 24.67 -35.84
CA ASN A 167 6.92 23.29 -36.01
C ASN A 167 7.99 22.22 -35.69
N ASP A 168 9.09 22.62 -35.08
CA ASP A 168 10.14 21.71 -34.63
C ASP A 168 9.71 21.07 -33.31
N LEU A 169 9.31 19.81 -33.39
CA LEU A 169 8.74 19.05 -32.28
C LEU A 169 9.76 18.85 -31.16
N ASP A 170 10.97 18.40 -31.52
CA ASP A 170 12.01 18.04 -30.55
C ASP A 170 12.45 19.23 -29.71
N ASN A 171 12.64 20.40 -30.37
CA ASN A 171 13.02 21.61 -29.66
C ASN A 171 11.89 22.19 -28.79
N ARG A 172 10.61 21.98 -29.18
CA ARG A 172 9.48 22.33 -28.32
C ARG A 172 9.39 21.46 -27.06
N LEU A 173 9.57 20.14 -27.24
CA LEU A 173 9.59 19.23 -26.11
C LEU A 173 10.70 19.58 -25.13
N LEU A 174 11.91 19.78 -25.65
CA LEU A 174 13.06 20.15 -24.84
C LEU A 174 12.83 21.48 -24.10
N LEU A 175 12.25 22.50 -24.78
CA LEU A 175 11.91 23.75 -24.13
C LEU A 175 10.86 23.56 -23.03
N GLY A 176 9.85 22.71 -23.23
CA GLY A 176 8.87 22.33 -22.22
C GLY A 176 9.52 21.69 -21.00
N GLN A 177 10.42 20.72 -21.21
CA GLN A 177 11.20 20.07 -20.14
C GLN A 177 12.08 21.07 -19.36
N LEU A 178 12.73 22.02 -20.07
CA LEU A 178 13.54 23.07 -19.44
C LEU A 178 12.71 24.01 -18.56
N TYR A 179 11.49 24.36 -19.01
CA TYR A 179 10.56 25.11 -18.17
C TYR A 179 10.12 24.33 -16.94
N GLY A 180 9.86 23.01 -17.07
CA GLY A 180 9.57 22.13 -15.94
C GLY A 180 10.71 22.14 -14.91
N LEU A 181 11.96 21.97 -15.36
CA LEU A 181 13.16 22.06 -14.51
C LEU A 181 13.32 23.45 -13.85
N ASN A 182 12.84 24.51 -14.51
CA ASN A 182 12.84 25.87 -13.96
C ASN A 182 11.61 26.16 -13.07
N HIS A 183 10.77 25.14 -12.79
CA HIS A 183 9.51 25.27 -12.05
C HIS A 183 8.49 26.23 -12.65
N ASP A 184 8.56 26.49 -13.97
CA ASP A 184 7.59 27.28 -14.73
C ASP A 184 6.60 26.37 -15.45
N SER A 185 5.76 25.69 -14.67
CA SER A 185 4.80 24.70 -15.16
C SER A 185 3.81 25.29 -16.20
N ALA A 186 3.48 26.57 -16.09
CA ALA A 186 2.56 27.20 -17.04
C ALA A 186 3.16 27.28 -18.46
N LYS A 187 4.44 27.67 -18.57
CA LYS A 187 5.14 27.73 -19.85
C LYS A 187 5.48 26.32 -20.36
N ALA A 188 5.82 25.38 -19.47
CA ALA A 188 6.01 23.99 -19.84
C ALA A 188 4.75 23.43 -20.52
N GLU A 189 3.58 23.59 -19.88
CA GLU A 189 2.30 23.17 -20.43
C GLU A 189 1.99 23.82 -21.78
N GLU A 190 2.32 25.11 -21.94
CA GLU A 190 2.15 25.83 -23.24
C GLU A 190 2.94 25.15 -24.36
N GLN A 191 4.22 24.80 -24.11
CA GLN A 191 5.07 24.17 -25.12
C GLN A 191 4.60 22.73 -25.41
N PHE A 192 4.24 21.95 -24.40
CA PHE A 192 3.72 20.60 -24.58
C PHE A 192 2.38 20.58 -25.33
N ARG A 193 1.46 21.49 -25.05
CA ARG A 193 0.21 21.63 -25.82
C ARG A 193 0.45 22.06 -27.27
N ALA A 194 1.46 22.88 -27.49
CA ALA A 194 1.85 23.26 -28.86
C ALA A 194 2.48 22.09 -29.60
N ALA A 195 3.30 21.26 -28.93
CA ALA A 195 3.86 20.02 -29.46
C ALA A 195 2.74 19.01 -29.78
N GLN A 196 1.77 18.82 -28.89
CA GLN A 196 0.62 17.93 -29.09
C GLN A 196 -0.26 18.34 -30.30
N LYS A 197 -0.33 19.63 -30.64
CA LYS A 197 -1.04 20.09 -31.84
C LYS A 197 -0.30 19.75 -33.14
N ILE A 198 1.03 19.61 -33.07
CA ILE A 198 1.86 19.22 -34.23
C ILE A 198 1.71 17.70 -34.48
N ASP A 199 1.82 16.90 -33.43
CA ASP A 199 1.65 15.46 -33.47
C ASP A 199 0.90 14.94 -32.22
N PRO A 200 -0.43 14.77 -32.31
CA PRO A 200 -1.27 14.42 -31.16
C PRO A 200 -1.02 13.03 -30.59
N SER A 201 -0.48 12.12 -31.36
CA SER A 201 -0.21 10.73 -30.99
C SER A 201 1.26 10.44 -30.73
N ASN A 202 2.11 11.45 -30.84
CA ASN A 202 3.54 11.28 -30.61
C ASN A 202 3.81 10.82 -29.17
N GLU A 203 4.45 9.67 -29.02
CA GLU A 203 4.71 9.03 -27.76
C GLU A 203 5.45 9.92 -26.78
N ASP A 204 6.54 10.56 -27.22
CA ASP A 204 7.37 11.40 -26.34
C ASP A 204 6.61 12.64 -25.85
N VAL A 205 5.81 13.25 -26.74
CA VAL A 205 4.92 14.38 -26.37
C VAL A 205 3.95 13.97 -25.26
N VAL A 206 3.25 12.86 -25.47
CA VAL A 206 2.22 12.39 -24.54
C VAL A 206 2.83 12.04 -23.19
N LEU A 207 3.97 11.34 -23.20
CA LEU A 207 4.66 10.92 -21.98
C LEU A 207 5.28 12.11 -21.23
N ASP A 208 5.82 13.11 -21.91
CA ASP A 208 6.36 14.30 -21.29
C ASP A 208 5.28 15.16 -20.63
N ILE A 209 4.13 15.33 -21.29
CA ILE A 209 2.97 16.00 -20.69
C ILE A 209 2.47 15.26 -19.45
N ALA A 210 2.37 13.94 -19.55
CA ALA A 210 1.92 13.13 -18.43
C ALA A 210 2.90 13.21 -17.24
N ARG A 211 4.22 13.21 -17.51
CA ARG A 211 5.26 13.38 -16.49
C ARG A 211 5.15 14.72 -15.81
N GLU A 212 5.01 15.80 -16.56
CA GLU A 212 4.87 17.15 -16.00
C GLU A 212 3.67 17.25 -15.05
N TYR A 213 2.51 16.70 -15.43
CA TYR A 213 1.36 16.66 -14.53
C TYR A 213 1.59 15.78 -13.29
N SER A 214 2.32 14.67 -13.44
CA SER A 214 2.68 13.79 -12.32
C SER A 214 3.60 14.52 -11.33
N GLU A 215 4.61 15.26 -11.82
CA GLU A 215 5.52 16.06 -10.99
C GLU A 215 4.81 17.20 -10.24
N GLN A 216 3.73 17.73 -10.82
CA GLN A 216 2.83 18.69 -10.17
C GLN A 216 1.88 18.03 -9.15
N GLY A 217 1.86 16.69 -9.05
CA GLY A 217 0.96 15.92 -8.20
C GLY A 217 -0.45 15.73 -8.79
N ASP A 218 -0.70 16.17 -10.04
CA ASP A 218 -1.99 15.96 -10.70
C ASP A 218 -2.01 14.66 -11.50
N LEU A 219 -1.99 13.54 -10.76
CA LEU A 219 -1.98 12.19 -11.33
C LEU A 219 -3.20 11.91 -12.22
N ASN A 220 -4.34 12.52 -11.93
CA ASN A 220 -5.56 12.34 -12.73
C ASN A 220 -5.41 12.95 -14.12
N ARG A 221 -4.82 14.16 -14.24
CA ARG A 221 -4.53 14.75 -15.55
C ARG A 221 -3.43 13.98 -16.27
N ALA A 222 -2.39 13.54 -15.56
CA ALA A 222 -1.33 12.72 -16.13
C ALA A 222 -1.90 11.45 -16.78
N ALA A 223 -2.71 10.68 -16.06
CA ALA A 223 -3.36 9.50 -16.59
C ALA A 223 -4.31 9.82 -17.77
N LYS A 224 -5.05 10.92 -17.66
CA LYS A 224 -5.99 11.32 -18.71
C LYS A 224 -5.31 11.64 -20.04
N VAL A 225 -4.15 12.29 -20.02
CA VAL A 225 -3.41 12.63 -21.25
C VAL A 225 -3.05 11.37 -22.03
N ILE A 226 -2.60 10.32 -21.37
CA ILE A 226 -2.28 9.04 -22.02
C ILE A 226 -3.56 8.32 -22.43
N ALA A 227 -4.58 8.30 -21.57
CA ALA A 227 -5.85 7.61 -21.83
C ALA A 227 -6.66 8.24 -22.98
N ASP A 228 -6.48 9.54 -23.25
CA ASP A 228 -7.13 10.24 -24.38
C ASP A 228 -6.53 9.83 -25.76
N VAL A 229 -5.34 9.20 -25.79
CA VAL A 229 -4.80 8.56 -27.00
C VAL A 229 -5.59 7.26 -27.26
N PRO A 230 -6.11 7.04 -28.50
CA PRO A 230 -6.82 5.81 -28.81
C PRO A 230 -5.98 4.57 -28.48
N GLU A 231 -6.60 3.52 -27.97
CA GLU A 231 -5.90 2.30 -27.55
C GLU A 231 -5.06 1.67 -28.67
N SER A 232 -5.57 1.73 -29.91
CA SER A 232 -4.84 1.25 -31.11
C SER A 232 -3.56 2.02 -31.40
N ASP A 233 -3.45 3.26 -30.94
CA ASP A 233 -2.36 4.18 -31.24
C ASP A 233 -1.39 4.31 -30.06
N ARG A 234 -1.73 3.72 -28.90
CA ARG A 234 -0.85 3.69 -27.73
C ARG A 234 0.25 2.66 -27.90
N SER A 235 1.47 3.05 -27.57
CA SER A 235 2.59 2.12 -27.47
C SER A 235 2.58 1.37 -26.12
N GLY A 236 3.25 0.22 -26.06
CA GLY A 236 3.43 -0.51 -24.80
C GLY A 236 4.09 0.32 -23.69
N ARG A 237 4.89 1.32 -24.07
CA ARG A 237 5.51 2.28 -23.14
C ARG A 237 4.49 3.27 -22.60
N MET A 238 3.55 3.73 -23.43
CA MET A 238 2.41 4.55 -22.98
C MET A 238 1.49 3.76 -22.04
N ASP A 239 1.14 2.53 -22.40
CA ASP A 239 0.28 1.68 -21.56
C ASP A 239 0.95 1.34 -20.24
N PHE A 240 2.27 1.09 -20.22
CA PHE A 240 3.03 0.90 -18.98
C PHE A 240 3.02 2.14 -18.09
N ALA A 241 3.24 3.33 -18.66
CA ALA A 241 3.19 4.59 -17.92
C ALA A 241 1.79 4.88 -17.37
N LEU A 242 0.75 4.62 -18.16
CA LEU A 242 -0.65 4.74 -17.74
C LEU A 242 -0.97 3.80 -16.58
N ALA A 243 -0.49 2.56 -16.65
CA ALA A 243 -0.67 1.57 -15.61
C ALA A 243 -0.02 2.02 -14.28
N ALA A 244 1.21 2.54 -14.33
CA ALA A 244 1.90 3.07 -13.17
C ALA A 244 1.14 4.25 -12.53
N LEU A 245 0.59 5.16 -13.34
CA LEU A 245 -0.26 6.25 -12.85
C LEU A 245 -1.55 5.75 -12.19
N TYR A 246 -2.16 4.70 -12.73
CA TYR A 246 -3.34 4.08 -12.10
C TYR A 246 -3.00 3.37 -10.78
N ASP A 247 -1.81 2.80 -10.65
CA ASP A 247 -1.33 2.25 -9.38
C ASP A 247 -1.18 3.34 -8.31
N GLU A 248 -0.58 4.47 -8.67
CA GLU A 248 -0.47 5.62 -7.76
C GLU A 248 -1.85 6.18 -7.36
N LEU A 249 -2.80 6.21 -8.30
CA LEU A 249 -4.20 6.60 -8.09
C LEU A 249 -5.03 5.58 -7.31
N LYS A 250 -4.44 4.41 -6.92
CA LYS A 250 -5.14 3.31 -6.23
C LYS A 250 -6.33 2.77 -7.04
N ARG A 251 -6.16 2.66 -8.34
CA ARG A 251 -7.12 2.12 -9.30
C ARG A 251 -6.63 0.78 -9.89
N PRO A 252 -6.58 -0.30 -9.08
CA PRO A 252 -5.89 -1.53 -9.47
C PRO A 252 -6.54 -2.25 -10.66
N LYS A 253 -7.85 -2.09 -10.88
CA LYS A 253 -8.52 -2.68 -12.06
C LYS A 253 -8.07 -2.01 -13.35
N ASP A 254 -7.94 -0.69 -13.34
CA ASP A 254 -7.51 0.08 -14.50
C ASP A 254 -6.01 -0.12 -14.76
N ALA A 255 -5.21 -0.20 -13.69
CA ALA A 255 -3.80 -0.53 -13.76
C ALA A 255 -3.58 -1.92 -14.39
N ALA A 256 -4.33 -2.94 -13.96
CA ALA A 256 -4.24 -4.28 -14.53
C ALA A 256 -4.57 -4.30 -16.03
N ALA A 257 -5.58 -3.56 -16.49
CA ALA A 257 -5.93 -3.47 -17.89
C ALA A 257 -4.80 -2.81 -18.73
N ALA A 258 -4.22 -1.71 -18.21
CA ALA A 258 -3.14 -1.02 -18.90
C ALA A 258 -1.83 -1.82 -18.90
N TYR A 259 -1.46 -2.48 -17.79
CA TYR A 259 -0.32 -3.41 -17.77
C TYR A 259 -0.52 -4.60 -18.71
N GLN A 260 -1.74 -5.14 -18.81
CA GLN A 260 -2.05 -6.22 -19.74
C GLN A 260 -1.79 -5.77 -21.18
N ALA A 261 -2.24 -4.57 -21.58
CA ALA A 261 -1.98 -4.00 -22.89
C ALA A 261 -0.48 -3.82 -23.16
N ALA A 262 0.28 -3.34 -22.18
CA ALA A 262 1.73 -3.22 -22.29
C ALA A 262 2.43 -4.58 -22.49
N VAL A 263 2.02 -5.61 -21.74
CA VAL A 263 2.55 -6.99 -21.87
C VAL A 263 2.17 -7.63 -23.20
N GLU A 264 1.00 -7.35 -23.74
CA GLU A 264 0.58 -7.86 -25.06
C GLU A 264 1.44 -7.29 -26.19
N GLN A 265 1.89 -6.04 -26.08
CA GLN A 265 2.78 -5.40 -27.05
C GLN A 265 4.24 -5.81 -26.86
N ASP A 266 4.70 -5.96 -25.62
CA ASP A 266 6.05 -6.45 -25.30
C ASP A 266 5.98 -7.54 -24.20
N PRO A 267 5.80 -8.80 -24.61
CA PRO A 267 5.80 -9.92 -23.69
C PRO A 267 7.13 -10.17 -22.96
N SER A 268 8.20 -9.51 -23.35
CA SER A 268 9.51 -9.62 -22.69
C SER A 268 9.73 -8.58 -21.60
N ASN A 269 8.85 -7.60 -21.47
CA ASN A 269 8.91 -6.57 -20.45
C ASN A 269 8.52 -7.15 -19.07
N THR A 270 9.53 -7.59 -18.33
CA THR A 270 9.33 -8.20 -17.00
C THR A 270 8.73 -7.21 -16.00
N ASP A 271 9.04 -5.90 -16.11
CA ASP A 271 8.47 -4.90 -15.21
C ASP A 271 6.97 -4.72 -15.44
N ALA A 272 6.52 -4.74 -16.70
CA ALA A 272 5.09 -4.74 -17.01
C ALA A 272 4.39 -6.03 -16.52
N GLN A 273 5.04 -7.19 -16.63
CA GLN A 273 4.50 -8.44 -16.09
C GLN A 273 4.40 -8.39 -14.55
N ARG A 274 5.42 -7.84 -13.85
CA ARG A 274 5.39 -7.65 -12.38
C ARG A 274 4.26 -6.71 -11.96
N GLY A 275 4.13 -5.56 -12.67
CA GLY A 275 3.04 -4.61 -12.44
C GLY A 275 1.66 -5.25 -12.67
N LEU A 276 1.50 -6.02 -13.74
CA LEU A 276 0.27 -6.76 -14.02
C LEU A 276 -0.08 -7.73 -12.90
N ALA A 277 0.88 -8.54 -12.43
CA ALA A 277 0.65 -9.49 -11.36
C ALA A 277 0.24 -8.77 -10.06
N ALA A 278 0.89 -7.64 -9.74
CA ALA A 278 0.57 -6.83 -8.57
C ALA A 278 -0.84 -6.22 -8.66
N ALA A 279 -1.18 -5.59 -9.79
CA ALA A 279 -2.47 -4.95 -10.00
C ALA A 279 -3.63 -5.96 -10.01
N LEU A 280 -3.42 -7.16 -10.60
CA LEU A 280 -4.39 -8.26 -10.55
C LEU A 280 -4.64 -8.72 -9.11
N ALA A 281 -3.58 -8.90 -8.32
CA ALA A 281 -3.71 -9.27 -6.91
C ALA A 281 -4.46 -8.19 -6.12
N ALA A 282 -4.09 -6.91 -6.29
CA ALA A 282 -4.73 -5.78 -5.63
C ALA A 282 -6.21 -5.61 -6.02
N SER A 283 -6.60 -6.05 -7.23
CA SER A 283 -8.00 -6.05 -7.69
C SER A 283 -8.79 -7.31 -7.29
N GLY A 284 -8.19 -8.22 -6.52
CA GLY A 284 -8.80 -9.47 -6.07
C GLY A 284 -8.77 -10.62 -7.08
N GLN A 285 -8.10 -10.46 -8.22
CA GLN A 285 -8.00 -11.48 -9.27
C GLN A 285 -6.81 -12.42 -9.03
N MET A 286 -6.82 -13.14 -7.89
CA MET A 286 -5.68 -13.91 -7.37
C MET A 286 -5.20 -15.01 -8.31
N GLU A 287 -6.10 -15.72 -9.00
CA GLU A 287 -5.75 -16.78 -9.95
C GLU A 287 -5.03 -16.23 -11.18
N ALA A 288 -5.48 -15.08 -11.69
CA ALA A 288 -4.84 -14.41 -12.81
C ALA A 288 -3.45 -13.88 -12.41
N ALA A 289 -3.34 -13.25 -11.23
CA ALA A 289 -2.07 -12.80 -10.67
C ALA A 289 -1.07 -13.95 -10.52
N ALA A 290 -1.50 -15.08 -9.96
CA ALA A 290 -0.68 -16.27 -9.80
C ALA A 290 -0.17 -16.80 -11.14
N LYS A 291 -1.01 -16.79 -12.19
CA LYS A 291 -0.63 -17.25 -13.53
C LYS A 291 0.45 -16.38 -14.16
N VAL A 292 0.28 -15.06 -14.11
CA VAL A 292 1.28 -14.10 -14.63
C VAL A 292 2.59 -14.25 -13.87
N ASN A 293 2.53 -14.30 -12.55
CA ASN A 293 3.71 -14.44 -11.71
C ASN A 293 4.45 -15.77 -11.94
N ALA A 294 3.72 -16.86 -12.19
CA ALA A 294 4.30 -18.15 -12.55
C ALA A 294 5.05 -18.09 -13.91
N GLN A 295 4.59 -17.27 -14.86
CA GLN A 295 5.29 -17.07 -16.13
C GLN A 295 6.63 -16.36 -15.92
N ILE A 296 6.69 -15.34 -15.07
CA ILE A 296 7.95 -14.69 -14.70
C ILE A 296 8.92 -15.72 -14.10
N LEU A 297 8.45 -16.52 -13.14
CA LEU A 297 9.28 -17.56 -12.49
C LEU A 297 9.65 -18.74 -13.41
N GLN A 298 8.96 -18.96 -14.52
CA GLN A 298 9.41 -19.90 -15.55
C GLN A 298 10.61 -19.38 -16.34
N THR A 299 10.68 -18.07 -16.55
CA THR A 299 11.78 -17.41 -17.27
C THR A 299 12.96 -17.17 -16.36
N ASP A 300 12.71 -16.66 -15.16
CA ASP A 300 13.70 -16.48 -14.09
C ASP A 300 13.19 -17.05 -12.75
N PRO A 301 13.55 -18.30 -12.43
CA PRO A 301 13.13 -18.96 -11.19
C PRO A 301 13.71 -18.33 -9.91
N GLN A 302 14.66 -17.40 -10.05
CA GLN A 302 15.33 -16.74 -8.94
C GLN A 302 14.97 -15.25 -8.83
N ASP A 303 14.03 -14.75 -9.63
CA ASP A 303 13.56 -13.38 -9.55
C ASP A 303 13.01 -13.07 -8.14
N PRO A 304 13.69 -12.22 -7.35
CA PRO A 304 13.30 -12.00 -5.97
C PRO A 304 11.93 -11.34 -5.83
N GLN A 305 11.59 -10.40 -6.71
CA GLN A 305 10.31 -9.71 -6.69
C GLN A 305 9.16 -10.66 -7.05
N ALA A 306 9.35 -11.51 -8.06
CA ALA A 306 8.37 -12.52 -8.41
C ALA A 306 8.19 -13.58 -7.31
N LEU A 307 9.28 -13.94 -6.60
CA LEU A 307 9.19 -14.83 -5.45
C LEU A 307 8.44 -14.18 -4.27
N ILE A 308 8.69 -12.89 -3.98
CA ILE A 308 7.94 -12.15 -2.93
C ILE A 308 6.45 -12.14 -3.30
N ARG A 309 6.11 -11.82 -4.54
CA ARG A 309 4.72 -11.80 -5.00
C ARG A 309 4.05 -13.18 -4.98
N ALA A 310 4.78 -14.23 -5.34
CA ALA A 310 4.27 -15.60 -5.23
C ALA A 310 3.95 -15.97 -3.77
N GLY A 311 4.84 -15.63 -2.85
CA GLY A 311 4.63 -15.83 -1.42
C GLY A 311 3.45 -15.02 -0.88
N GLU A 312 3.28 -13.78 -1.33
CA GLU A 312 2.14 -12.94 -0.96
C GLU A 312 0.81 -13.56 -1.43
N ILE A 313 0.73 -14.01 -2.68
CA ILE A 313 -0.46 -14.68 -3.21
C ILE A 313 -0.77 -15.96 -2.42
N GLN A 314 0.25 -16.76 -2.08
CA GLN A 314 0.09 -17.96 -1.25
C GLN A 314 -0.42 -17.60 0.15
N ARG A 315 0.14 -16.54 0.77
CA ARG A 315 -0.31 -16.05 2.07
C ARG A 315 -1.78 -15.62 2.04
N GLN A 316 -2.19 -14.86 1.02
CA GLN A 316 -3.58 -14.41 0.87
C GLN A 316 -4.56 -15.58 0.64
N LYS A 317 -4.09 -16.69 0.06
CA LYS A 317 -4.84 -17.95 -0.05
C LYS A 317 -4.85 -18.77 1.24
N GLY A 318 -4.17 -18.34 2.29
CA GLY A 318 -4.02 -19.08 3.53
C GLY A 318 -2.97 -20.21 3.48
N GLU A 319 -2.18 -20.28 2.42
CA GLU A 319 -1.12 -21.29 2.22
C GLU A 319 0.18 -20.85 2.91
N TYR A 320 0.10 -20.56 4.21
CA TYR A 320 1.15 -19.87 4.97
C TYR A 320 2.51 -20.59 4.99
N GLU A 321 2.55 -21.91 5.11
CA GLU A 321 3.80 -22.69 5.12
C GLU A 321 4.50 -22.63 3.73
N GLN A 322 3.71 -22.66 2.66
CA GLN A 322 4.23 -22.55 1.30
C GLN A 322 4.75 -21.11 1.07
N ALA A 323 3.98 -20.09 1.51
CA ALA A 323 4.39 -18.70 1.46
C ALA A 323 5.74 -18.46 2.14
N LEU A 324 5.90 -18.97 3.37
CA LEU A 324 7.15 -18.85 4.13
C LEU A 324 8.33 -19.53 3.40
N THR A 325 8.09 -20.69 2.80
CA THR A 325 9.11 -21.39 1.99
C THR A 325 9.51 -20.55 0.77
N THR A 326 8.54 -19.89 0.14
CA THR A 326 8.79 -19.04 -1.03
C THR A 326 9.51 -17.75 -0.65
N PHE A 327 9.13 -17.11 0.47
CA PHE A 327 9.84 -15.94 1.00
C PHE A 327 11.30 -16.22 1.34
N LYS A 328 11.61 -17.39 1.92
CA LYS A 328 13.01 -17.80 2.17
C LYS A 328 13.81 -17.98 0.88
N LYS A 329 13.18 -18.39 -0.22
CA LYS A 329 13.86 -18.41 -1.53
C LYS A 329 14.13 -16.99 -2.03
N ALA A 330 13.18 -16.06 -1.86
CA ALA A 330 13.37 -14.67 -2.20
C ALA A 330 14.50 -14.03 -1.38
N GLU A 331 14.51 -14.24 -0.06
CA GLU A 331 15.56 -13.76 0.85
C GLU A 331 16.96 -14.20 0.41
N ALA A 332 17.10 -15.45 -0.05
CA ALA A 332 18.37 -16.00 -0.52
C ALA A 332 18.90 -15.33 -1.81
N GLN A 333 18.05 -14.62 -2.56
CA GLN A 333 18.43 -13.89 -3.78
C GLN A 333 18.71 -12.42 -3.54
N LEU A 334 18.31 -11.89 -2.39
CA LEU A 334 18.53 -10.48 -2.04
C LEU A 334 19.97 -10.32 -1.49
N SER A 335 20.68 -9.35 -2.03
CA SER A 335 22.00 -8.97 -1.48
C SER A 335 21.81 -8.21 -0.18
N ASN A 336 22.34 -8.67 0.92
CA ASN A 336 22.53 -8.08 2.27
C ASN A 336 21.54 -7.03 2.82
N ASP A 337 20.76 -6.34 1.98
CA ASP A 337 19.72 -5.40 2.40
C ASP A 337 18.37 -6.13 2.49
N LYS A 338 17.88 -6.27 3.69
CA LYS A 338 16.58 -6.87 3.93
C LYS A 338 15.49 -5.98 3.32
N ASP A 339 14.79 -6.53 2.34
CA ASP A 339 13.67 -5.86 1.70
C ASP A 339 12.52 -5.68 2.70
N PRO A 340 12.05 -4.44 2.96
CA PRO A 340 10.97 -4.18 3.91
C PRO A 340 9.66 -4.88 3.53
N GLU A 341 9.36 -5.03 2.24
CA GLU A 341 8.16 -5.73 1.77
C GLU A 341 8.22 -7.22 2.10
N LEU A 342 9.40 -7.84 1.92
CA LEU A 342 9.61 -9.24 2.31
C LEU A 342 9.41 -9.43 3.81
N ILE A 343 10.07 -8.62 4.65
CA ILE A 343 9.96 -8.73 6.11
C ILE A 343 8.51 -8.55 6.57
N TYR A 344 7.78 -7.60 5.95
CA TYR A 344 6.38 -7.37 6.27
C TYR A 344 5.51 -8.59 5.94
N ASN A 345 5.70 -9.17 4.76
CA ASN A 345 4.98 -10.38 4.35
C ASN A 345 5.34 -11.59 5.20
N GLU A 346 6.60 -11.74 5.62
CA GLU A 346 7.01 -12.76 6.58
C GLU A 346 6.33 -12.56 7.94
N ALA A 347 6.29 -11.32 8.45
CA ALA A 347 5.61 -11.01 9.72
C ALA A 347 4.14 -11.43 9.71
N LEU A 348 3.42 -11.09 8.64
CA LEU A 348 2.03 -11.48 8.47
C LEU A 348 1.86 -13.00 8.31
N THR A 349 2.81 -13.66 7.64
CA THR A 349 2.80 -15.12 7.46
C THR A 349 3.05 -15.85 8.78
N TYR A 350 4.00 -15.37 9.58
CA TYR A 350 4.24 -15.90 10.93
C TYR A 350 3.01 -15.73 11.82
N ALA A 351 2.36 -14.56 11.78
CA ALA A 351 1.11 -14.34 12.50
C ALA A 351 0.02 -15.31 12.05
N GLY A 352 -0.11 -15.55 10.74
CA GLY A 352 -1.05 -16.52 10.18
C GLY A 352 -0.79 -17.97 10.62
N LEU A 353 0.47 -18.33 10.85
CA LEU A 353 0.89 -19.63 11.37
C LEU A 353 0.74 -19.75 12.90
N GLY A 354 0.37 -18.67 13.60
CA GLY A 354 0.38 -18.64 15.07
C GLY A 354 1.79 -18.58 15.68
N ARG A 355 2.80 -18.27 14.86
CA ARG A 355 4.21 -18.08 15.24
C ARG A 355 4.42 -16.62 15.64
N PHE A 356 3.77 -16.23 16.73
CA PHE A 356 3.66 -14.83 17.11
C PHE A 356 4.99 -14.19 17.49
N ASP A 357 5.88 -14.94 18.15
CA ASP A 357 7.19 -14.42 18.56
C ASP A 357 8.06 -14.03 17.35
N GLU A 358 8.06 -14.86 16.30
CA GLU A 358 8.78 -14.54 15.06
C GLU A 358 8.15 -13.37 14.32
N SER A 359 6.82 -13.25 14.37
CA SER A 359 6.10 -12.10 13.80
C SER A 359 6.48 -10.82 14.53
N VAL A 360 6.51 -10.82 15.85
CA VAL A 360 6.93 -9.68 16.69
C VAL A 360 8.35 -9.22 16.31
N GLU A 361 9.29 -10.15 16.20
CA GLU A 361 10.67 -9.82 15.84
C GLU A 361 10.78 -9.21 14.43
N ALA A 362 10.03 -9.74 13.46
CA ALA A 362 9.99 -9.20 12.10
C ALA A 362 9.42 -7.76 12.08
N VAL A 363 8.32 -7.51 12.81
CA VAL A 363 7.75 -6.15 12.88
C VAL A 363 8.68 -5.18 13.60
N LYS A 364 9.37 -5.59 14.68
CA LYS A 364 10.38 -4.79 15.36
C LYS A 364 11.54 -4.42 14.42
N GLN A 365 11.97 -5.35 13.59
CA GLN A 365 12.98 -5.09 12.58
C GLN A 365 12.51 -4.01 11.59
N LEU A 366 11.26 -4.08 11.10
CA LEU A 366 10.68 -3.04 10.23
C LEU A 366 10.63 -1.68 10.91
N LEU A 367 10.19 -1.63 12.16
CA LEU A 367 10.14 -0.40 12.95
C LEU A 367 11.53 0.22 13.14
N ALA A 368 12.57 -0.62 13.27
CA ALA A 368 13.96 -0.16 13.35
C ALA A 368 14.50 0.35 12.01
N LEU A 369 14.21 -0.34 10.90
CA LEU A 369 14.62 0.07 9.54
C LEU A 369 13.97 1.39 9.11
N THR A 370 12.73 1.65 9.53
CA THR A 370 11.95 2.84 9.18
C THR A 370 12.08 3.97 10.19
N ALA A 371 12.93 3.82 11.23
CA ALA A 371 13.13 4.84 12.26
C ALA A 371 13.93 6.02 11.73
N THR A 372 13.43 7.24 11.98
CA THR A 372 14.17 8.48 11.70
C THR A 372 15.07 8.87 12.89
N LYS A 373 16.19 9.51 12.60
CA LYS A 373 17.18 9.89 13.64
C LYS A 373 16.64 10.91 14.66
N ASP A 374 15.71 11.76 14.22
CA ASP A 374 15.14 12.82 15.06
C ASP A 374 13.71 12.49 15.56
N GLY A 375 13.20 11.31 15.25
CA GLY A 375 11.85 10.87 15.61
C GLY A 375 10.72 11.61 14.90
N LYS A 376 11.05 12.40 13.86
CA LYS A 376 10.03 13.11 13.06
C LYS A 376 9.74 12.34 11.80
N TYR A 377 8.48 12.20 11.50
CA TYR A 377 7.97 11.45 10.36
C TYR A 377 7.16 12.36 9.44
N THR A 378 7.28 12.16 8.13
CA THR A 378 6.30 12.69 7.17
C THR A 378 4.93 12.05 7.43
N GLU A 379 3.87 12.61 6.90
CA GLU A 379 2.51 12.08 7.09
C GLU A 379 2.40 10.61 6.65
N ASP A 380 2.98 10.26 5.49
CA ASP A 380 3.01 8.88 5.00
C ASP A 380 3.85 7.94 5.88
N ALA A 381 5.03 8.39 6.31
CA ALA A 381 5.87 7.62 7.23
C ALA A 381 5.19 7.43 8.59
N GLN A 382 4.44 8.41 9.08
CA GLN A 382 3.63 8.34 10.29
C GLN A 382 2.51 7.29 10.15
N ARG A 383 1.81 7.30 9.00
CA ARG A 383 0.76 6.33 8.68
C ARG A 383 1.30 4.90 8.66
N ASN A 384 2.42 4.70 7.95
CA ASN A 384 3.07 3.39 7.87
C ASN A 384 3.55 2.91 9.24
N ARG A 385 4.18 3.80 10.02
CA ARG A 385 4.63 3.48 11.37
C ARG A 385 3.48 3.14 12.30
N ALA A 386 2.36 3.86 12.22
CA ALA A 386 1.16 3.55 12.98
C ALA A 386 0.59 2.16 12.63
N ALA A 387 0.60 1.79 11.35
CA ALA A 387 0.18 0.47 10.91
C ALA A 387 1.09 -0.65 11.44
N LEU A 388 2.42 -0.44 11.44
CA LEU A 388 3.38 -1.39 12.00
C LEU A 388 3.23 -1.51 13.53
N LEU A 389 3.01 -0.40 14.25
CA LEU A 389 2.77 -0.41 15.69
C LEU A 389 1.45 -1.10 16.04
N GLN A 390 0.42 -0.88 15.22
CA GLN A 390 -0.86 -1.60 15.36
C GLN A 390 -0.65 -3.12 15.17
N LEU A 391 0.10 -3.54 14.14
CA LEU A 391 0.42 -4.94 13.90
C LEU A 391 1.22 -5.53 15.08
N LEU A 392 2.28 -4.82 15.52
CA LEU A 392 3.09 -5.25 16.66
C LEU A 392 2.23 -5.48 17.90
N GLY A 393 1.40 -4.49 18.25
CA GLY A 393 0.52 -4.60 19.42
C GLY A 393 -0.47 -5.76 19.31
N THR A 394 -1.06 -5.96 18.12
CA THR A 394 -2.01 -7.06 17.89
C THR A 394 -1.34 -8.42 18.01
N VAL A 395 -0.17 -8.61 17.40
CA VAL A 395 0.56 -9.88 17.44
C VAL A 395 1.12 -10.17 18.85
N ALA A 396 1.64 -9.15 19.52
CA ALA A 396 2.09 -9.26 20.91
C ALA A 396 0.95 -9.67 21.85
N ARG A 397 -0.24 -9.11 21.66
CA ARG A 397 -1.46 -9.47 22.38
C ARG A 397 -1.84 -10.94 22.14
N GLN A 398 -1.80 -11.40 20.88
CA GLN A 398 -2.06 -12.80 20.53
C GLN A 398 -1.02 -13.77 21.10
N SER A 399 0.25 -13.34 21.24
CA SER A 399 1.27 -14.14 21.91
C SER A 399 1.08 -14.23 23.44
N GLY A 400 0.24 -13.35 23.99
CA GLY A 400 0.04 -13.20 25.44
C GLY A 400 1.05 -12.23 26.10
N ASN A 401 1.83 -11.51 25.29
CA ASN A 401 2.79 -10.51 25.78
C ASN A 401 2.10 -9.16 25.93
N THR A 402 1.33 -8.99 26.99
CA THR A 402 0.57 -7.78 27.30
C THR A 402 1.46 -6.52 27.38
N ASP A 403 2.64 -6.64 28.00
CA ASP A 403 3.53 -5.49 28.20
C ASP A 403 4.06 -4.97 26.85
N GLU A 404 4.45 -5.85 25.93
CA GLU A 404 4.88 -5.49 24.58
C GLU A 404 3.76 -4.82 23.79
N ALA A 405 2.53 -5.38 23.87
CA ALA A 405 1.37 -4.80 23.20
C ALA A 405 1.09 -3.38 23.70
N ILE A 406 1.13 -3.17 25.03
CA ILE A 406 0.94 -1.86 25.63
C ILE A 406 2.03 -0.87 25.22
N ASP A 407 3.29 -1.29 25.13
CA ASP A 407 4.38 -0.44 24.67
C ASP A 407 4.21 -0.04 23.19
N ALA A 408 3.84 -0.97 22.33
CA ALA A 408 3.54 -0.70 20.92
C ALA A 408 2.42 0.35 20.77
N TYR A 409 1.32 0.17 21.49
CA TYR A 409 0.20 1.12 21.45
C TYR A 409 0.54 2.45 22.13
N GLN A 410 1.42 2.47 23.13
CA GLN A 410 1.95 3.71 23.71
C GLN A 410 2.80 4.48 22.68
N GLN A 411 3.63 3.80 21.90
CA GLN A 411 4.35 4.43 20.81
C GLN A 411 3.40 4.98 19.75
N MET A 412 2.29 4.29 19.46
CA MET A 412 1.24 4.75 18.54
C MET A 412 0.56 6.02 19.09
N ARG A 413 0.23 6.08 20.40
CA ARG A 413 -0.29 7.30 21.06
C ARG A 413 0.65 8.50 20.90
N ASN A 414 1.96 8.26 20.99
CA ASN A 414 2.98 9.30 20.87
C ASN A 414 3.10 9.90 19.46
N LEU A 415 2.51 9.27 18.44
CA LEU A 415 2.40 9.85 17.09
C LEU A 415 1.42 11.04 17.03
N GLY A 416 0.50 11.14 18.02
CA GLY A 416 -0.47 12.23 18.10
C GLY A 416 -1.66 12.08 17.16
N GLY A 417 -2.53 13.12 17.13
CA GLY A 417 -3.73 13.12 16.28
C GLY A 417 -4.61 11.89 16.48
N ASP A 418 -5.17 11.38 15.39
CA ASP A 418 -6.05 10.18 15.40
C ASP A 418 -5.33 8.92 15.89
N TYR A 419 -3.99 8.84 15.75
CA TYR A 419 -3.22 7.71 16.27
C TYR A 419 -3.18 7.67 17.78
N ALA A 420 -3.29 8.84 18.46
CA ALA A 420 -3.35 8.89 19.91
C ALA A 420 -4.68 8.29 20.43
N ALA A 421 -5.79 8.57 19.77
CA ALA A 421 -7.08 7.97 20.08
C ALA A 421 -7.05 6.45 19.88
N ARG A 422 -6.69 6.00 18.67
CA ARG A 422 -6.59 4.57 18.32
C ARG A 422 -5.65 3.79 19.24
N GLY A 423 -4.49 4.36 19.57
CA GLY A 423 -3.55 3.74 20.49
C GLY A 423 -4.08 3.64 21.91
N SER A 424 -4.90 4.62 22.35
CA SER A 424 -5.53 4.59 23.68
C SER A 424 -6.61 3.51 23.75
N ASP A 425 -7.47 3.40 22.72
CA ASP A 425 -8.50 2.38 22.65
C ASP A 425 -7.89 0.97 22.62
N ALA A 426 -6.83 0.77 21.81
CA ALA A 426 -6.12 -0.50 21.75
C ALA A 426 -5.44 -0.87 23.09
N GLN A 427 -4.95 0.11 23.86
CA GLN A 427 -4.45 -0.13 25.23
C GLN A 427 -5.58 -0.52 26.19
N VAL A 428 -6.72 0.17 26.10
CA VAL A 428 -7.91 -0.16 26.90
C VAL A 428 -8.33 -1.60 26.63
N ASP A 429 -8.48 -1.99 25.36
CA ASP A 429 -8.85 -3.36 24.97
C ASP A 429 -7.82 -4.38 25.49
N THR A 430 -6.53 -4.08 25.37
CA THR A 430 -5.45 -4.96 25.84
C THR A 430 -5.52 -5.18 27.37
N TYR A 431 -5.75 -4.11 28.14
CA TYR A 431 -5.93 -4.25 29.58
C TYR A 431 -7.22 -4.97 29.96
N ARG A 432 -8.31 -4.79 29.18
CA ARG A 432 -9.57 -5.53 29.37
C ARG A 432 -9.38 -7.03 29.14
N GLU A 433 -8.73 -7.42 28.05
CA GLU A 433 -8.41 -8.84 27.76
C GLU A 433 -7.50 -9.47 28.83
N ALA A 434 -6.59 -8.67 29.40
CA ALA A 434 -5.74 -9.09 30.51
C ALA A 434 -6.43 -9.01 31.89
N HIS A 435 -7.74 -8.73 31.94
CA HIS A 435 -8.55 -8.53 33.15
C HIS A 435 -7.99 -7.45 34.11
N GLN A 436 -7.24 -6.46 33.56
CA GLN A 436 -6.67 -5.35 34.30
C GLN A 436 -7.60 -4.14 34.27
N TRP A 437 -8.84 -4.29 34.73
CA TRP A 437 -9.95 -3.34 34.62
C TRP A 437 -9.61 -1.93 35.11
N ALA A 438 -8.88 -1.84 36.24
CA ALA A 438 -8.47 -0.56 36.79
C ALA A 438 -7.51 0.21 35.85
N LYS A 439 -6.62 -0.49 35.16
CA LYS A 439 -5.70 0.13 34.19
C LYS A 439 -6.45 0.53 32.92
N ALA A 440 -7.39 -0.29 32.45
CA ALA A 440 -8.25 0.06 31.33
C ALA A 440 -9.00 1.37 31.59
N LEU A 441 -9.64 1.48 32.74
CA LEU A 441 -10.32 2.69 33.18
C LEU A 441 -9.36 3.89 33.29
N GLN A 442 -8.15 3.69 33.87
CA GLN A 442 -7.15 4.75 33.97
C GLN A 442 -6.75 5.29 32.59
N VAL A 443 -6.41 4.41 31.63
CA VAL A 443 -6.01 4.83 30.29
C VAL A 443 -7.14 5.56 29.56
N ALA A 444 -8.37 5.07 29.67
CA ALA A 444 -9.54 5.73 29.09
C ALA A 444 -9.75 7.13 29.69
N ALA A 445 -9.62 7.28 31.02
CA ALA A 445 -9.74 8.57 31.69
C ALA A 445 -8.65 9.57 31.29
N GLU A 446 -7.39 9.10 31.17
CA GLU A 446 -6.27 9.91 30.70
C GLU A 446 -6.47 10.36 29.25
N ALA A 447 -6.92 9.46 28.35
CA ALA A 447 -7.22 9.76 26.97
C ALA A 447 -8.38 10.76 26.83
N ALA A 448 -9.47 10.56 27.57
CA ALA A 448 -10.62 11.46 27.57
C ALA A 448 -10.26 12.87 28.06
N LYS A 449 -9.38 12.97 29.05
CA LYS A 449 -8.85 14.26 29.54
C LYS A 449 -7.94 14.93 28.51
N ALA A 450 -7.13 14.17 27.80
CA ALA A 450 -6.21 14.68 26.77
C ALA A 450 -6.94 15.11 25.47
N MET A 451 -8.03 14.44 25.15
CA MET A 451 -8.79 14.61 23.91
C MET A 451 -10.29 14.88 24.22
N PRO A 452 -10.63 15.99 24.87
CA PRO A 452 -11.99 16.25 25.34
C PRO A 452 -13.03 16.45 24.25
N SER A 453 -12.60 16.75 23.01
CA SER A 453 -13.45 16.90 21.84
C SER A 453 -13.52 15.66 20.95
N ASN A 454 -12.79 14.60 21.28
CA ASN A 454 -12.85 13.34 20.52
C ASN A 454 -13.97 12.47 21.08
N HIS A 455 -15.06 12.32 20.32
CA HIS A 455 -16.27 11.60 20.73
C HIS A 455 -15.99 10.14 21.05
N ASP A 456 -15.22 9.43 20.22
CA ASP A 456 -14.94 7.99 20.40
C ASP A 456 -14.20 7.73 21.71
N VAL A 457 -13.19 8.56 22.01
CA VAL A 457 -12.46 8.46 23.29
C VAL A 457 -13.35 8.75 24.50
N GLN A 458 -14.29 9.71 24.39
CA GLN A 458 -15.26 9.98 25.46
C GLN A 458 -16.22 8.81 25.65
N LEU A 459 -16.66 8.18 24.57
CA LEU A 459 -17.54 7.01 24.60
C LEU A 459 -16.82 5.78 25.16
N THR A 460 -15.55 5.53 24.75
CA THR A 460 -14.70 4.49 25.35
C THR A 460 -14.61 4.69 26.87
N TYR A 461 -14.38 5.92 27.32
CA TYR A 461 -14.33 6.21 28.77
C TYR A 461 -15.68 6.01 29.45
N ALA A 462 -16.79 6.35 28.81
CA ALA A 462 -18.13 6.14 29.34
C ALA A 462 -18.42 4.64 29.58
N VAL A 463 -18.04 3.77 28.65
CA VAL A 463 -18.15 2.30 28.79
C VAL A 463 -17.30 1.81 29.96
N GLN A 464 -16.04 2.29 30.09
CA GLN A 464 -15.17 1.89 31.20
C GLN A 464 -15.71 2.36 32.58
N LEU A 465 -16.38 3.52 32.66
CA LEU A 465 -17.06 3.96 33.85
C LEU A 465 -18.21 3.01 34.23
N ALA A 466 -19.02 2.63 33.28
CA ALA A 466 -20.12 1.70 33.50
C ALA A 466 -19.62 0.34 34.00
N ASP A 467 -18.57 -0.22 33.37
CA ASP A 467 -17.91 -1.46 33.77
C ASP A 467 -17.31 -1.39 35.20
N ALA A 468 -16.85 -0.22 35.60
CA ALA A 468 -16.39 0.05 36.98
C ALA A 468 -17.52 0.27 38.00
N GLY A 469 -18.76 0.01 37.61
CA GLY A 469 -19.95 0.17 38.48
C GLY A 469 -20.47 1.60 38.60
N LYS A 470 -19.94 2.54 37.80
CA LYS A 470 -20.37 3.94 37.77
C LYS A 470 -21.31 4.19 36.59
N LEU A 471 -22.36 3.37 36.51
CA LEU A 471 -23.29 3.34 35.37
C LEU A 471 -23.87 4.73 35.03
N ASP A 472 -24.35 5.46 36.01
CA ASP A 472 -24.99 6.78 35.80
C ASP A 472 -23.98 7.83 35.30
N GLU A 473 -22.71 7.75 35.76
CA GLU A 473 -21.63 8.63 35.27
C GLU A 473 -21.31 8.30 33.80
N GLY A 474 -21.22 7.01 33.45
CA GLY A 474 -20.97 6.53 32.12
C GLY A 474 -22.09 6.96 31.15
N LEU A 475 -23.34 6.67 31.49
CA LEU A 475 -24.49 7.07 30.67
C LEU A 475 -24.58 8.58 30.44
N LYS A 476 -24.35 9.37 31.52
CA LYS A 476 -24.32 10.82 31.43
C LYS A 476 -23.21 11.31 30.48
N LEU A 477 -22.03 10.72 30.55
CA LEU A 477 -20.91 11.07 29.65
C LEU A 477 -21.21 10.70 28.20
N ALA A 478 -21.75 9.50 27.95
CA ALA A 478 -22.14 9.07 26.60
C ALA A 478 -23.22 9.99 26.02
N GLN A 479 -24.28 10.27 26.78
CA GLN A 479 -25.37 11.16 26.34
C GLN A 479 -24.90 12.61 26.11
N ALA A 480 -23.87 13.07 26.80
CA ALA A 480 -23.28 14.38 26.57
C ALA A 480 -22.55 14.51 25.21
N GLN A 481 -22.31 13.40 24.52
CA GLN A 481 -21.74 13.39 23.18
C GLN A 481 -22.76 13.60 22.06
N LEU A 482 -24.07 13.63 22.38
CA LEU A 482 -25.14 13.90 21.43
C LEU A 482 -25.05 15.33 20.90
N ALA A 483 -24.91 15.49 19.59
CA ALA A 483 -24.77 16.76 18.89
C ALA A 483 -26.01 17.20 18.11
N GLY A 484 -27.04 16.37 18.03
CA GLY A 484 -28.24 16.58 17.22
C GLY A 484 -28.02 16.32 15.71
N THR A 485 -27.03 15.52 15.39
CA THR A 485 -26.65 15.15 14.00
C THR A 485 -27.00 13.68 13.71
N PRO A 486 -26.99 13.27 12.44
CA PRO A 486 -27.16 11.84 12.09
C PRO A 486 -26.09 10.92 12.71
N ASP A 487 -24.91 11.45 13.03
CA ASP A 487 -23.82 10.71 13.65
C ASP A 487 -24.13 10.33 15.12
N ASP A 488 -25.12 10.97 15.75
CA ASP A 488 -25.64 10.59 17.06
C ASP A 488 -26.09 9.12 17.11
N ARG A 489 -26.32 8.50 15.97
CA ARG A 489 -26.60 7.06 15.86
C ARG A 489 -25.53 6.23 16.57
N GLU A 490 -24.25 6.57 16.40
CA GLU A 490 -23.14 5.86 17.04
C GLU A 490 -23.18 6.02 18.57
N VAL A 491 -23.49 7.23 19.04
CA VAL A 491 -23.65 7.49 20.48
C VAL A 491 -24.79 6.65 21.06
N TYR A 492 -25.91 6.52 20.34
CA TYR A 492 -27.02 5.67 20.79
C TYR A 492 -26.66 4.18 20.81
N PHE A 493 -25.77 3.70 19.95
CA PHE A 493 -25.27 2.32 20.04
C PHE A 493 -24.44 2.11 21.31
N ASP A 494 -23.57 3.05 21.67
CA ASP A 494 -22.77 2.95 22.90
C ASP A 494 -23.65 3.06 24.16
N VAL A 495 -24.65 3.94 24.15
CA VAL A 495 -25.67 4.01 25.25
C VAL A 495 -26.41 2.68 25.36
N ALA A 496 -26.84 2.08 24.23
CA ALA A 496 -27.51 0.80 24.23
C ALA A 496 -26.60 -0.32 24.76
N GLU A 497 -25.32 -0.34 24.36
CA GLU A 497 -24.33 -1.32 24.87
C GLU A 497 -24.16 -1.22 26.38
N ILE A 498 -24.01 0.00 26.91
CA ILE A 498 -23.92 0.23 28.35
C ILE A 498 -25.18 -0.34 29.06
N ASP A 499 -26.37 -0.06 28.52
CA ASP A 499 -27.62 -0.54 29.09
C ASP A 499 -27.80 -2.08 28.96
N VAL A 500 -27.37 -2.68 27.85
CA VAL A 500 -27.32 -4.15 27.67
C VAL A 500 -26.43 -4.81 28.70
N ARG A 501 -25.23 -4.29 28.90
CA ARG A 501 -24.27 -4.80 29.90
C ARG A 501 -24.80 -4.68 31.32
N ALA A 502 -25.58 -3.63 31.58
CA ALA A 502 -26.29 -3.43 32.84
C ALA A 502 -27.61 -4.21 32.93
N LYS A 503 -27.98 -5.02 31.93
CA LYS A 503 -29.26 -5.74 31.82
C LYS A 503 -30.49 -4.83 31.90
N ARG A 504 -30.36 -3.58 31.45
CA ARG A 504 -31.43 -2.56 31.37
C ARG A 504 -32.11 -2.64 30.00
N TRP A 505 -32.68 -3.78 29.66
CA TRP A 505 -33.18 -4.14 28.33
C TRP A 505 -34.13 -3.10 27.71
N LYS A 506 -35.04 -2.50 28.52
CA LYS A 506 -35.98 -1.48 28.03
C LYS A 506 -35.26 -0.19 27.60
N ASP A 507 -34.25 0.22 28.35
CA ASP A 507 -33.49 1.43 28.07
C ASP A 507 -32.60 1.19 26.83
N ALA A 508 -32.00 0.01 26.74
CA ALA A 508 -31.25 -0.42 25.56
C ALA A 508 -32.13 -0.42 24.30
N SER A 509 -33.33 -1.02 24.38
CA SER A 509 -34.30 -1.02 23.26
C SER A 509 -34.66 0.41 22.83
N HIS A 510 -34.87 1.33 23.79
CA HIS A 510 -35.15 2.73 23.48
C HIS A 510 -33.97 3.41 22.77
N ALA A 511 -32.74 3.16 23.20
CA ALA A 511 -31.53 3.67 22.52
C ALA A 511 -31.40 3.13 21.10
N PHE A 512 -31.67 1.83 20.87
CA PHE A 512 -31.73 1.26 19.53
C PHE A 512 -32.82 1.86 18.64
N ASP A 513 -33.97 2.23 19.19
CA ASP A 513 -35.01 2.92 18.46
C ASP A 513 -34.56 4.32 18.00
N GLN A 514 -33.84 5.05 18.86
CA GLN A 514 -33.22 6.33 18.50
C GLN A 514 -32.15 6.17 17.40
N ALA A 515 -31.26 5.20 17.54
CA ALA A 515 -30.27 4.86 16.51
C ALA A 515 -30.97 4.50 15.17
N GLY A 516 -32.03 3.72 15.23
CA GLY A 516 -32.82 3.30 14.06
C GLY A 516 -33.49 4.45 13.34
N ALA A 517 -33.93 5.49 14.07
CA ALA A 517 -34.52 6.70 13.47
C ALA A 517 -33.46 7.49 12.64
N LEU A 518 -32.18 7.34 12.95
CA LEU A 518 -31.05 7.98 12.27
C LEU A 518 -30.40 7.09 11.22
N ALA A 519 -30.71 5.79 11.15
CA ALA A 519 -30.13 4.83 10.23
C ALA A 519 -30.71 5.00 8.81
N VAL A 520 -29.99 5.73 7.95
CA VAL A 520 -30.45 6.08 6.59
C VAL A 520 -29.90 5.12 5.54
N SER A 521 -28.58 4.87 5.57
CA SER A 521 -27.91 4.02 4.60
C SER A 521 -28.17 2.52 4.84
N PRO A 522 -27.96 1.65 3.82
CA PRO A 522 -27.97 0.21 4.03
C PRO A 522 -27.02 -0.25 5.12
N ASP A 523 -25.79 0.30 5.15
CA ASP A 523 -24.75 -0.04 6.13
C ASP A 523 -25.18 0.34 7.55
N ASP A 524 -25.82 1.51 7.74
CA ASP A 524 -26.38 1.91 9.03
C ASP A 524 -27.41 0.91 9.54
N LYS A 525 -28.25 0.42 8.63
CA LYS A 525 -29.28 -0.56 8.97
C LYS A 525 -28.70 -1.93 9.27
N VAL A 526 -27.65 -2.34 8.57
CA VAL A 526 -26.92 -3.58 8.87
C VAL A 526 -26.34 -3.51 10.29
N ASN A 527 -25.69 -2.41 10.65
CA ASN A 527 -25.15 -2.20 12.00
C ASN A 527 -26.26 -2.22 13.06
N LEU A 528 -27.38 -1.52 12.81
CA LEU A 528 -28.52 -1.54 13.72
C LEU A 528 -29.05 -2.95 13.95
N TYR A 529 -29.25 -3.71 12.88
CA TYR A 529 -29.77 -5.09 12.99
C TYR A 529 -28.77 -6.01 13.69
N TYR A 530 -27.47 -5.81 13.46
CA TYR A 530 -26.42 -6.54 14.15
C TYR A 530 -26.47 -6.30 15.68
N TYR A 531 -26.36 -5.04 16.12
CA TYR A 531 -26.31 -4.72 17.55
C TYR A 531 -27.61 -5.04 18.29
N ARG A 532 -28.76 -4.82 17.64
CA ARG A 532 -30.05 -5.17 18.22
C ARG A 532 -30.27 -6.67 18.27
N GLY A 533 -29.81 -7.39 17.26
CA GLY A 533 -29.82 -8.87 17.24
C GLY A 533 -28.95 -9.46 18.34
N ASP A 534 -27.74 -8.93 18.55
CA ASP A 534 -26.87 -9.35 19.66
C ASP A 534 -27.50 -9.06 21.05
N ALA A 535 -28.08 -7.89 21.22
CA ALA A 535 -28.81 -7.55 22.45
C ALA A 535 -29.97 -8.52 22.71
N ALA A 536 -30.78 -8.82 21.70
CA ALA A 536 -31.86 -9.81 21.79
C ALA A 536 -31.35 -11.21 22.11
N LEU A 537 -30.20 -11.62 21.53
CA LEU A 537 -29.54 -12.90 21.83
C LEU A 537 -29.13 -12.96 23.31
N ARG A 538 -28.54 -11.90 23.85
CA ARG A 538 -28.15 -11.81 25.28
C ARG A 538 -29.36 -11.82 26.23
N GLU A 539 -30.48 -11.22 25.80
CA GLU A 539 -31.76 -11.30 26.51
C GLU A 539 -32.46 -12.68 26.37
N LYS A 540 -31.93 -13.57 25.48
CA LYS A 540 -32.47 -14.87 25.11
C LYS A 540 -33.78 -14.78 24.30
N LEU A 541 -34.03 -13.67 23.63
CA LEU A 541 -35.14 -13.44 22.69
C LEU A 541 -34.76 -13.94 21.29
N TYR A 542 -34.60 -15.25 21.15
CA TYR A 542 -33.99 -15.88 19.98
C TYR A 542 -34.73 -15.60 18.65
N ASP A 543 -36.05 -15.50 18.68
CA ASP A 543 -36.86 -15.24 17.47
C ASP A 543 -36.64 -13.80 16.98
N GLU A 544 -36.48 -12.85 17.90
CA GLU A 544 -36.16 -11.46 17.61
C GLU A 544 -34.73 -11.30 17.10
N ALA A 545 -33.78 -12.00 17.72
CA ALA A 545 -32.40 -12.05 17.30
C ALA A 545 -32.29 -12.60 15.85
N GLU A 546 -32.93 -13.75 15.57
CA GLU A 546 -32.96 -14.33 14.22
C GLU A 546 -33.57 -13.36 13.19
N LEU A 547 -34.67 -12.68 13.54
CA LEU A 547 -35.34 -11.73 12.66
C LEU A 547 -34.40 -10.59 12.26
N ASP A 548 -33.70 -10.01 13.23
CA ASP A 548 -32.81 -8.88 12.97
C ASP A 548 -31.54 -9.30 12.24
N PHE A 549 -30.91 -10.41 12.62
CA PHE A 549 -29.76 -10.95 11.88
C PHE A 549 -30.13 -11.27 10.42
N ARG A 550 -31.30 -11.84 10.15
CA ARG A 550 -31.76 -12.10 8.77
C ARG A 550 -32.03 -10.82 7.99
N LYS A 551 -32.52 -9.75 8.63
CA LYS A 551 -32.66 -8.43 7.98
C LYS A 551 -31.30 -7.84 7.64
N GLY A 552 -30.31 -8.00 8.52
CA GLY A 552 -28.93 -7.60 8.25
C GLY A 552 -28.34 -8.33 7.04
N LEU A 553 -28.45 -9.66 7.00
CA LEU A 553 -27.99 -10.50 5.88
C LEU A 553 -28.77 -10.27 4.58
N ALA A 554 -30.00 -9.77 4.64
CA ALA A 554 -30.75 -9.40 3.44
C ALA A 554 -30.17 -8.12 2.77
N LEU A 555 -29.52 -7.25 3.54
CA LEU A 555 -28.85 -6.04 3.05
C LEU A 555 -27.38 -6.29 2.74
N ASP A 556 -26.69 -7.10 3.53
CA ASP A 556 -25.30 -7.50 3.36
C ASP A 556 -25.17 -9.03 3.53
N PRO A 557 -25.33 -9.79 2.42
CA PRO A 557 -25.32 -11.26 2.45
C PRO A 557 -23.99 -11.89 2.86
N ASP A 558 -22.91 -11.15 2.84
CA ASP A 558 -21.56 -11.62 3.14
C ASP A 558 -21.02 -11.09 4.49
N ASN A 559 -21.92 -10.58 5.34
CA ASN A 559 -21.54 -10.07 6.67
C ASN A 559 -21.13 -11.21 7.60
N ALA A 560 -19.83 -11.38 7.75
CA ALA A 560 -19.24 -12.47 8.50
C ALA A 560 -19.63 -12.47 10.00
N SER A 561 -19.80 -11.30 10.62
CA SER A 561 -20.19 -11.20 12.02
C SER A 561 -21.61 -11.65 12.25
N ILE A 562 -22.56 -11.23 11.38
CA ILE A 562 -23.95 -11.68 11.48
C ILE A 562 -24.07 -13.18 11.15
N GLU A 563 -23.33 -13.67 10.15
CA GLU A 563 -23.29 -15.11 9.85
C GLU A 563 -22.75 -15.91 11.02
N ASN A 564 -21.71 -15.42 11.70
CA ASN A 564 -21.18 -16.04 12.90
C ASN A 564 -22.21 -16.11 14.03
N ASP A 565 -22.81 -14.98 14.40
CA ASP A 565 -23.67 -14.91 15.59
C ASP A 565 -24.97 -15.68 15.38
N LEU A 566 -25.57 -15.61 14.19
CA LEU A 566 -26.72 -16.40 13.85
C LEU A 566 -26.40 -17.89 13.76
N GLY A 567 -25.26 -18.24 13.15
CA GLY A 567 -24.77 -19.62 13.08
C GLY A 567 -24.47 -20.20 14.45
N TYR A 568 -23.80 -19.44 15.32
CA TYR A 568 -23.54 -19.82 16.71
C TYR A 568 -24.84 -20.02 17.49
N MET A 569 -25.80 -19.11 17.38
CA MET A 569 -27.12 -19.22 18.01
C MET A 569 -27.82 -20.53 17.62
N TYR A 570 -27.81 -20.91 16.35
CA TYR A 570 -28.39 -22.18 15.90
C TYR A 570 -27.62 -23.39 16.44
N ALA A 571 -26.30 -23.32 16.41
CA ALA A 571 -25.43 -24.40 16.91
C ALA A 571 -25.66 -24.61 18.41
N ASP A 572 -25.64 -23.55 19.19
CA ASP A 572 -25.79 -23.66 20.65
C ASP A 572 -27.16 -24.22 21.04
N ARG A 573 -28.23 -23.82 20.34
CA ARG A 573 -29.58 -24.38 20.51
C ARG A 573 -29.75 -25.78 19.92
N GLY A 574 -28.77 -26.31 19.17
CA GLY A 574 -28.85 -27.60 18.52
C GLY A 574 -29.90 -27.69 17.39
N ILE A 575 -30.21 -26.55 16.75
CA ILE A 575 -31.20 -26.48 15.66
C ILE A 575 -30.51 -26.06 14.36
N ARG A 576 -31.05 -26.47 13.21
CA ARG A 576 -30.55 -26.09 11.87
C ARG A 576 -29.02 -26.23 11.73
N LEU A 577 -28.44 -27.31 12.27
CA LEU A 577 -26.98 -27.46 12.38
C LEU A 577 -26.25 -27.42 11.04
N ASP A 578 -26.89 -27.89 9.94
CA ASP A 578 -26.28 -27.82 8.61
C ASP A 578 -26.23 -26.38 8.07
N GLU A 579 -27.27 -25.61 8.33
CA GLU A 579 -27.31 -24.16 8.02
C GLU A 579 -26.27 -23.43 8.86
N ALA A 580 -26.17 -23.72 10.16
CA ALA A 580 -25.18 -23.14 11.06
C ALA A 580 -23.75 -23.38 10.56
N VAL A 581 -23.39 -24.63 10.23
CA VAL A 581 -22.06 -24.96 9.70
C VAL A 581 -21.79 -24.25 8.38
N THR A 582 -22.80 -24.08 7.52
CA THR A 582 -22.62 -23.36 6.24
C THR A 582 -22.30 -21.90 6.48
N MET A 583 -23.03 -21.22 7.37
CA MET A 583 -22.84 -19.81 7.72
C MET A 583 -21.48 -19.61 8.41
N LEU A 584 -21.14 -20.44 9.36
CA LEU A 584 -19.89 -20.36 10.12
C LEU A 584 -18.65 -20.63 9.25
N LYS A 585 -18.76 -21.53 8.27
CA LYS A 585 -17.70 -21.68 7.24
C LYS A 585 -17.49 -20.43 6.42
N LYS A 586 -18.55 -19.74 6.06
CA LYS A 586 -18.48 -18.48 5.32
C LYS A 586 -17.77 -17.41 6.15
N ALA A 587 -18.14 -17.29 7.44
CA ALA A 587 -17.47 -16.37 8.36
C ALA A 587 -15.97 -16.70 8.52
N VAL A 588 -15.61 -17.98 8.70
CA VAL A 588 -14.20 -18.42 8.79
C VAL A 588 -13.46 -18.19 7.47
N ASN A 589 -14.08 -18.35 6.31
CA ASN A 589 -13.43 -18.07 5.03
C ASN A 589 -13.15 -16.56 4.85
N THR A 590 -13.99 -15.68 5.38
CA THR A 590 -13.78 -14.24 5.35
C THR A 590 -12.62 -13.80 6.25
N ASP A 591 -12.53 -14.38 7.47
CA ASP A 591 -11.40 -14.16 8.39
C ASP A 591 -10.97 -15.51 9.04
N PRO A 592 -10.04 -16.24 8.39
CA PRO A 592 -9.58 -17.54 8.88
C PRO A 592 -8.79 -17.48 10.20
N GLN A 593 -8.46 -16.27 10.66
CA GLN A 593 -7.68 -16.05 11.88
C GLN A 593 -8.54 -15.61 13.07
N ASN A 594 -9.81 -15.32 12.85
CA ASN A 594 -10.73 -14.88 13.89
C ASN A 594 -11.06 -16.04 14.84
N TYR A 595 -10.59 -15.94 16.08
CA TYR A 595 -10.77 -17.00 17.08
C TYR A 595 -12.25 -17.27 17.39
N ALA A 596 -13.11 -16.22 17.41
CA ALA A 596 -14.53 -16.39 17.70
C ALA A 596 -15.26 -17.15 16.56
N PHE A 597 -14.85 -16.91 15.29
CA PHE A 597 -15.41 -17.65 14.15
C PHE A 597 -14.96 -19.11 14.16
N LEU A 598 -13.69 -19.34 14.54
CA LEU A 598 -13.16 -20.72 14.69
C LEU A 598 -13.84 -21.48 15.80
N ASP A 599 -14.05 -20.87 16.98
CA ASP A 599 -14.76 -21.43 18.12
C ASP A 599 -16.23 -21.76 17.74
N SER A 600 -16.93 -20.81 17.16
CA SER A 600 -18.32 -21.01 16.73
C SER A 600 -18.46 -22.19 15.76
N LEU A 601 -17.54 -22.31 14.80
CA LEU A 601 -17.54 -23.44 13.86
C LEU A 601 -17.19 -24.76 14.56
N ALA A 602 -16.24 -24.73 15.49
CA ALA A 602 -15.91 -25.89 16.32
C ALA A 602 -17.11 -26.35 17.12
N TRP A 603 -17.83 -25.43 17.76
CA TRP A 603 -19.05 -25.71 18.50
C TRP A 603 -20.14 -26.31 17.64
N ALA A 604 -20.35 -25.77 16.41
CA ALA A 604 -21.30 -26.35 15.47
C ALA A 604 -20.94 -27.81 15.07
N TYR A 605 -19.68 -28.10 14.79
CA TYR A 605 -19.22 -29.47 14.55
C TYR A 605 -19.37 -30.38 15.77
N TYR A 606 -19.11 -29.85 16.97
CA TYR A 606 -19.37 -30.58 18.20
C TYR A 606 -20.84 -30.98 18.31
N LYS A 607 -21.77 -30.06 18.08
CA LYS A 607 -23.21 -30.30 18.11
C LYS A 607 -23.68 -31.30 17.03
N GLN A 608 -22.98 -31.36 15.88
CA GLN A 608 -23.20 -32.37 14.85
C GLN A 608 -22.57 -33.75 15.21
N GLY A 609 -21.83 -33.85 16.31
CA GLY A 609 -21.12 -35.09 16.71
C GLY A 609 -19.81 -35.34 15.96
N GLN A 610 -19.31 -34.33 15.22
CA GLN A 610 -18.04 -34.38 14.46
C GLN A 610 -16.85 -33.94 15.35
N TYR A 611 -16.61 -34.67 16.45
CA TYR A 611 -15.71 -34.24 17.52
C TYR A 611 -14.26 -34.05 17.11
N ALA A 612 -13.76 -34.78 16.12
CA ALA A 612 -12.39 -34.60 15.60
C ALA A 612 -12.21 -33.29 14.88
N MET A 613 -13.20 -32.90 14.06
CA MET A 613 -13.19 -31.58 13.39
C MET A 613 -13.38 -30.44 14.40
N ALA A 614 -14.28 -30.63 15.36
CA ALA A 614 -14.49 -29.66 16.43
C ALA A 614 -13.17 -29.41 17.17
N GLU A 615 -12.42 -30.42 17.55
CA GLU A 615 -11.14 -30.28 18.25
C GLU A 615 -10.08 -29.54 17.42
N ASP A 616 -10.03 -29.77 16.11
CA ASP A 616 -9.08 -29.08 15.23
C ASP A 616 -9.34 -27.58 15.19
N TYR A 617 -10.58 -27.17 14.95
CA TYR A 617 -10.96 -25.75 14.92
C TYR A 617 -10.81 -25.09 16.29
N GLU A 618 -11.21 -25.76 17.37
CA GLU A 618 -11.12 -25.24 18.73
C GLU A 618 -9.67 -25.05 19.19
N ARG A 619 -8.78 -25.97 18.81
CA ARG A 619 -7.35 -25.81 19.08
C ARG A 619 -6.77 -24.60 18.35
N ARG A 620 -7.20 -24.33 17.13
CA ARG A 620 -6.79 -23.14 16.37
C ARG A 620 -7.33 -21.86 17.02
N ALA A 621 -8.55 -21.85 17.52
CA ALA A 621 -9.12 -20.75 18.28
C ALA A 621 -8.33 -20.47 19.56
N SER A 622 -8.06 -21.51 20.37
CA SER A 622 -7.35 -21.41 21.65
C SER A 622 -5.88 -20.98 21.55
N GLN A 623 -5.25 -21.20 20.39
CA GLN A 623 -3.91 -20.68 20.11
C GLN A 623 -3.89 -19.15 19.93
N ARG A 624 -5.01 -18.55 19.54
CA ARG A 624 -5.16 -17.12 19.26
C ARG A 624 -5.74 -16.32 20.40
N MET A 625 -6.56 -16.98 21.23
CA MET A 625 -7.16 -16.42 22.43
C MET A 625 -7.03 -17.40 23.58
N LYS A 626 -6.17 -17.10 24.55
CA LYS A 626 -5.81 -18.04 25.62
C LYS A 626 -6.66 -17.89 26.89
N GLY A 627 -7.25 -16.71 27.11
CA GLY A 627 -7.94 -16.34 28.34
C GLY A 627 -9.46 -16.21 28.23
N ASP A 628 -10.10 -16.72 27.17
CA ASP A 628 -11.54 -16.68 27.04
C ASP A 628 -12.19 -17.87 27.79
N PRO A 629 -13.05 -17.60 28.81
CA PRO A 629 -13.65 -18.66 29.62
C PRO A 629 -14.63 -19.54 28.83
N THR A 630 -15.33 -19.00 27.81
CA THR A 630 -16.27 -19.75 26.98
C THR A 630 -15.53 -20.73 26.07
N LEU A 631 -14.46 -20.24 25.46
CA LEU A 631 -13.61 -21.06 24.60
C LEU A 631 -12.98 -22.21 25.39
N LEU A 632 -12.50 -21.95 26.58
CA LEU A 632 -11.97 -22.97 27.48
C LEU A 632 -13.06 -23.99 27.93
N ASP A 633 -14.31 -23.55 28.08
CA ASP A 633 -15.44 -24.47 28.35
C ASP A 633 -15.74 -25.37 27.15
N HIS A 634 -15.77 -24.81 25.93
CA HIS A 634 -15.99 -25.53 24.68
C HIS A 634 -14.87 -26.57 24.44
N LEU A 635 -13.61 -26.16 24.60
CA LEU A 635 -12.46 -27.06 24.47
C LEU A 635 -12.58 -28.27 25.46
N GLY A 636 -12.88 -28.00 26.72
CA GLY A 636 -13.09 -29.02 27.72
C GLY A 636 -14.22 -29.99 27.37
N GLU A 637 -15.34 -29.47 26.82
CA GLU A 637 -16.47 -30.31 26.39
C GLU A 637 -16.09 -31.21 25.20
N ILE A 638 -15.40 -30.67 24.21
CA ILE A 638 -14.92 -31.38 23.02
C ILE A 638 -13.91 -32.47 23.43
N GLU A 639 -12.96 -32.12 24.29
CA GLU A 639 -11.96 -33.08 24.80
C GLU A 639 -12.56 -34.21 25.61
N ALA A 640 -13.54 -33.89 26.45
CA ALA A 640 -14.26 -34.93 27.24
C ALA A 640 -14.98 -35.92 26.33
N ARG A 641 -15.55 -35.47 25.19
CA ARG A 641 -16.18 -36.36 24.19
C ARG A 641 -15.16 -37.17 23.40
N ASN A 642 -13.96 -36.61 23.17
CA ASN A 642 -12.85 -37.33 22.54
C ASN A 642 -12.11 -38.27 23.50
N GLY A 643 -12.59 -38.46 24.74
CA GLY A 643 -11.99 -39.34 25.74
C GLY A 643 -10.78 -38.76 26.48
N LYS A 644 -10.46 -37.49 26.28
CA LYS A 644 -9.31 -36.77 26.87
C LYS A 644 -9.70 -36.12 28.21
N LEU A 645 -10.29 -36.87 29.10
CA LEU A 645 -10.95 -36.37 30.32
C LEU A 645 -10.03 -35.58 31.26
N GLN A 646 -8.71 -35.90 31.26
CA GLN A 646 -7.73 -35.15 32.09
C GLN A 646 -7.48 -33.78 31.55
N GLN A 647 -7.42 -33.58 30.21
CA GLN A 647 -7.27 -32.31 29.55
C GLN A 647 -8.53 -31.46 29.79
N ALA A 648 -9.71 -32.04 29.56
CA ALA A 648 -10.98 -31.37 29.84
C ALA A 648 -11.07 -30.82 31.26
N VAL A 649 -10.64 -31.57 32.27
CA VAL A 649 -10.59 -31.12 33.67
C VAL A 649 -9.64 -29.91 33.81
N ALA A 650 -8.50 -29.91 33.12
CA ALA A 650 -7.56 -28.80 33.18
C ALA A 650 -8.18 -27.53 32.56
N ASP A 651 -8.86 -27.65 31.41
CA ASP A 651 -9.43 -26.51 30.72
C ASP A 651 -10.67 -25.95 31.41
N TRP A 652 -11.55 -26.79 31.97
CA TRP A 652 -12.64 -26.28 32.82
C TRP A 652 -12.14 -25.61 34.11
N ASN A 653 -11.02 -26.04 34.71
CA ASN A 653 -10.43 -25.30 35.82
C ASN A 653 -9.93 -23.90 35.39
N LYS A 654 -9.30 -23.81 34.22
CA LYS A 654 -8.88 -22.52 33.67
C LYS A 654 -10.09 -21.63 33.36
N SER A 655 -11.13 -22.16 32.67
CA SER A 655 -12.37 -21.46 32.41
C SER A 655 -12.96 -20.82 33.67
N LEU A 656 -13.05 -21.58 34.76
CA LEU A 656 -13.54 -21.07 36.06
C LEU A 656 -12.60 -20.01 36.67
N GLN A 657 -11.30 -20.16 36.48
CA GLN A 657 -10.32 -19.14 36.90
C GLN A 657 -10.54 -17.85 36.13
N GLU A 658 -10.70 -17.89 34.80
CA GLU A 658 -10.97 -16.71 33.97
C GLU A 658 -12.30 -16.05 34.33
N TYR A 659 -13.38 -16.82 34.52
CA TYR A 659 -14.65 -16.28 35.03
C TYR A 659 -14.51 -15.55 36.36
N SER A 660 -13.61 -16.02 37.24
CA SER A 660 -13.42 -15.40 38.58
C SER A 660 -12.80 -14.00 38.51
N THR A 661 -12.15 -13.66 37.41
CA THR A 661 -11.51 -12.36 37.14
C THR A 661 -12.27 -11.50 36.12
N SER A 662 -13.30 -12.05 35.49
CA SER A 662 -14.15 -11.37 34.52
C SER A 662 -15.07 -10.33 35.20
N LEU A 663 -15.55 -9.34 34.43
CA LEU A 663 -16.57 -8.42 34.89
C LEU A 663 -17.88 -9.16 35.16
N ALA A 664 -18.66 -8.68 36.12
CA ALA A 664 -19.97 -9.28 36.43
C ALA A 664 -20.95 -9.27 35.24
N ALA A 665 -20.76 -8.33 34.30
CA ALA A 665 -21.55 -8.28 33.06
C ALA A 665 -21.20 -9.41 32.08
N ASP A 666 -19.97 -9.92 32.14
CA ASP A 666 -19.42 -10.93 31.21
C ASP A 666 -19.42 -12.36 31.84
N ALA A 667 -19.67 -12.48 33.13
CA ALA A 667 -19.73 -13.76 33.87
C ALA A 667 -21.17 -14.08 34.32
N ASP A 668 -21.96 -14.74 33.45
CA ASP A 668 -23.29 -15.20 33.86
C ASP A 668 -23.16 -16.31 34.92
N PRO A 669 -23.75 -16.15 36.11
CA PRO A 669 -23.72 -17.17 37.15
C PRO A 669 -24.22 -18.52 36.70
N ALA A 670 -25.12 -18.62 35.72
CA ALA A 670 -25.60 -19.87 35.18
C ALA A 670 -24.53 -20.59 34.36
N ASP A 671 -23.72 -19.86 33.60
CA ASP A 671 -22.60 -20.41 32.82
C ASP A 671 -21.50 -20.93 33.76
N VAL A 672 -21.13 -20.15 34.76
CA VAL A 672 -20.17 -20.55 35.80
C VAL A 672 -20.63 -21.84 36.50
N ALA A 673 -21.91 -21.91 36.90
CA ALA A 673 -22.46 -23.11 37.55
C ALA A 673 -22.47 -24.32 36.58
N ARG A 674 -22.72 -24.10 35.29
CA ARG A 674 -22.68 -25.17 34.27
C ARG A 674 -21.26 -25.76 34.13
N VAL A 675 -20.22 -24.88 34.04
CA VAL A 675 -18.83 -25.34 33.97
C VAL A 675 -18.40 -26.09 35.26
N GLN A 676 -18.79 -25.60 36.43
CA GLN A 676 -18.52 -26.26 37.71
C GLN A 676 -19.11 -27.68 37.74
N HIS A 677 -20.35 -27.82 37.29
CA HIS A 677 -21.01 -29.13 37.23
C HIS A 677 -20.31 -30.09 36.25
N LYS A 678 -19.87 -29.60 35.06
CA LYS A 678 -19.08 -30.38 34.10
C LYS A 678 -17.77 -30.87 34.73
N LEU A 679 -17.05 -29.99 35.38
CA LEU A 679 -15.79 -30.27 36.07
C LEU A 679 -15.96 -31.34 37.16
N GLU A 680 -16.97 -31.19 38.02
CA GLU A 680 -17.25 -32.18 39.10
C GLU A 680 -17.57 -33.56 38.53
N ASN A 681 -18.44 -33.64 37.52
CA ASN A 681 -18.76 -34.90 36.85
C ASN A 681 -17.53 -35.56 36.21
N ALA A 682 -16.65 -34.79 35.59
CA ALA A 682 -15.42 -35.29 35.01
C ALA A 682 -14.45 -35.82 36.05
N ARG A 683 -14.31 -35.14 37.19
CA ARG A 683 -13.49 -35.62 38.33
C ARG A 683 -13.99 -36.92 38.90
N VAL A 684 -15.32 -37.08 39.08
CA VAL A 684 -15.93 -38.34 39.54
C VAL A 684 -15.64 -39.47 38.53
N ARG A 685 -15.78 -39.23 37.24
CA ARG A 685 -15.47 -40.23 36.20
C ARG A 685 -13.99 -40.66 36.22
N LEU A 686 -13.06 -39.71 36.39
CA LEU A 686 -11.62 -39.99 36.50
C LEU A 686 -11.30 -40.81 37.75
N ALA A 687 -11.91 -40.50 38.91
CA ALA A 687 -11.74 -41.27 40.15
C ALA A 687 -12.22 -42.71 39.99
N HIS A 688 -13.36 -42.95 39.35
CA HIS A 688 -13.85 -44.27 39.05
C HIS A 688 -12.97 -45.07 38.08
N ALA A 689 -12.43 -44.40 37.03
CA ALA A 689 -11.51 -45.02 36.08
C ALA A 689 -10.17 -45.45 36.73
N GLY A 690 -9.68 -44.66 37.71
CA GLY A 690 -8.47 -44.96 38.46
C GLY A 690 -8.65 -46.06 39.56
N SER A 691 -9.89 -46.31 39.95
CA SER A 691 -10.22 -47.32 40.95
C SER A 691 -10.64 -48.70 40.38
N ALA A 692 -10.72 -48.82 39.04
CA ALA A 692 -10.97 -50.11 38.40
C ALA A 692 -9.74 -51.01 38.59
N PRO A 693 -9.88 -52.21 39.17
CA PRO A 693 -8.74 -53.15 39.36
C PRO A 693 -8.17 -53.50 37.98
N ALA A 694 -6.82 -53.43 37.85
CA ALA A 694 -6.13 -53.98 36.70
C ALA A 694 -6.53 -55.44 36.50
N ASN A 695 -7.44 -55.71 35.59
CA ASN A 695 -7.92 -57.06 35.30
C ASN A 695 -6.75 -57.83 34.72
N ASN A 696 -6.35 -58.90 35.52
CA ASN A 696 -5.34 -59.88 35.22
C ASN A 696 -5.40 -60.33 33.77
N ALA A 697 -4.32 -60.13 33.05
CA ALA A 697 -4.05 -60.87 31.82
C ALA A 697 -4.01 -62.36 32.16
N PRO A 698 -4.69 -63.21 31.39
CA PRO A 698 -4.59 -64.68 31.63
C PRO A 698 -3.16 -65.10 31.34
N ALA A 699 -2.56 -65.76 32.36
CA ALA A 699 -1.30 -66.49 32.24
C ALA A 699 -1.39 -67.43 31.06
N LYS A 700 -0.56 -67.32 30.07
CA LYS A 700 -0.35 -68.36 29.06
C LYS A 700 0.30 -69.57 29.76
N GLN A 701 -0.43 -70.65 29.75
CA GLN A 701 0.15 -71.98 29.81
C GLN A 701 0.65 -72.39 28.43
#